data_437bc825998cdf8b451a80437572205a
#
_entry.id   437bc825998cdf8b451a80437572205a
#
_cell.length_a   1.000
_cell.length_b   1.000
_cell.length_c   1.000
_cell.angle_alpha   90.00
_cell.angle_beta   90.00
_cell.angle_gamma   90.00
#
_symmetry.space_group_name_H-M   'P 1'
#
loop_
_entity.id
_entity.type
_entity.pdbx_description
1 polymer ?
#
loop_
_entity_poly.entity_id
_entity_poly.type
_entity_poly.pdbx_seq_one_letter_code
_entity_poly.pdbx_strand_id
1 'polypeptide(L)'
;MMKAVARSRQWQRWVCSSCLSQRAVPAHQRRRFSNSPKSAAVEFEPIIPASHAPPLYRDEDNTLRSVFDYPRFWREFSSHPGGVSVGLFRNAYLKEPRGFLTFARVSLKKARAVVSKVLAASSVQEYRAIVRDLDRLSDILCRVLDMADFVRVTHPDRNMQRMASMAWDMVYQYMNELNTMTGLHDQLAAAMANSDVTAVWSEEEKTVAEVLKLDFTKSAVNLPKKYRDRFVELSSEISAVGSAFVQEMAPDQDVIVLPSSDLRGMDPLQARELTRGGKVHLPTMSGQAALALRTVHDADARKLIYYASRTASRRSVELLEHLMRLRAELATLSGFESYGHLALRDRMMARSPEAVDKFLRALAENNRPKAMQEMAELLAEKRKAYPAVKRLDPWDKDYYSDLIRRPLRLTGRQGDLLSPYFSLGVVMQGLSRLFTDLYGIRLVPKQPVVGETWHPDVRRLDVMSDTEGHVAVLYCDLFYRPDKSPNPAHFTVRCSREISEAEMAEVWQQSKQDPDVPPFASPEYAANDGMTFSRQPNKTIKQLPTIALVCDFPQPSGHGEQQPALLSFFQVETLFHEMGHAIHSVLARTSFQTVSGTRCATDLAELPSTLMEYFAADASVLGQFARHYETNDPLPYRMVAQKVRQARRFEASDTENQIILAMLDQALHSPRAAQPDFDSTEIFHGLQRTYGSAPPDPPGTRWQGFFGHLSGYGSTYYSYLFDRVLAQRVWEVVFKSGDRGAALRRENGERLKESLLKWGGGRDPWKCLAEVLGDERLAEGGEEAMALVGSWGSTRQN
;
A
#
# COMPACT_ATOMS: atom_id res chain seq x y z
N MET A 1 -5.59 30.87 -17.34
CA MET A 1 -4.72 29.83 -17.92
C MET A 1 -3.66 29.33 -16.94
N MET A 2 -3.97 29.09 -15.66
CA MET A 2 -3.01 28.66 -14.63
C MET A 2 -3.62 27.65 -13.63
N LYS A 3 -4.51 26.77 -14.06
CA LYS A 3 -5.13 25.74 -13.18
C LYS A 3 -5.24 24.32 -13.78
N ALA A 4 -4.60 24.03 -14.91
CA ALA A 4 -4.81 22.78 -15.65
C ALA A 4 -3.61 21.81 -15.70
N VAL A 5 -2.51 22.02 -14.96
CA VAL A 5 -1.29 21.20 -15.10
C VAL A 5 -0.97 20.31 -13.88
N ALA A 6 -1.85 20.23 -12.93
CA ALA A 6 -1.59 19.36 -11.80
C ALA A 6 -2.46 18.10 -11.89
N ARG A 7 -1.95 16.97 -12.39
CA ARG A 7 -2.37 15.61 -12.05
C ARG A 7 -2.26 14.57 -13.17
N SER A 8 -1.06 14.24 -13.57
CA SER A 8 -0.82 12.91 -14.13
C SER A 8 -0.16 12.03 -13.05
N ARG A 9 -1.00 11.32 -12.29
CA ARG A 9 -0.60 10.47 -11.17
C ARG A 9 -0.44 9.01 -11.62
N GLN A 10 0.31 8.73 -12.66
CA GLN A 10 0.43 7.35 -13.16
C GLN A 10 1.73 6.64 -12.84
N TRP A 11 2.66 7.27 -12.13
CA TRP A 11 3.88 6.61 -11.70
C TRP A 11 3.98 6.64 -10.18
N GLN A 12 3.73 5.47 -9.55
CA GLN A 12 4.05 5.17 -8.15
C GLN A 12 3.29 5.96 -7.07
N ARG A 13 2.00 5.68 -6.89
CA ARG A 13 1.38 5.76 -5.59
C ARG A 13 0.94 4.38 -5.15
N TRP A 14 1.82 3.71 -4.48
CA TRP A 14 1.47 2.58 -3.64
C TRP A 14 0.80 3.13 -2.37
N VAL A 15 -0.47 3.41 -2.46
CA VAL A 15 -1.35 3.49 -1.30
C VAL A 15 -2.23 2.27 -1.38
N CYS A 16 -2.02 1.34 -0.45
CA CYS A 16 -2.82 0.14 -0.31
C CYS A 16 -4.32 0.47 -0.30
N SER A 17 -5.13 -0.25 -1.06
CA SER A 17 -6.58 0.01 -1.10
C SER A 17 -7.27 -0.32 0.21
N SER A 18 -6.74 -1.22 1.04
CA SER A 18 -7.20 -1.38 2.41
C SER A 18 -7.02 -0.10 3.22
N CYS A 19 -6.00 0.70 2.92
CA CYS A 19 -5.79 2.03 3.51
C CYS A 19 -6.72 3.10 2.94
N LEU A 20 -7.15 2.98 1.67
CA LEU A 20 -8.07 3.93 1.02
C LEU A 20 -9.55 3.67 1.31
N SER A 21 -9.95 2.41 1.54
CA SER A 21 -11.35 2.04 1.83
C SER A 21 -11.80 2.38 3.25
N GLN A 22 -10.88 2.79 4.10
CA GLN A 22 -11.15 3.08 5.51
C GLN A 22 -11.31 4.58 5.72
N ARG A 23 -12.48 5.10 5.38
CA ARG A 23 -12.88 6.44 5.83
C ARG A 23 -12.94 6.45 7.37
N ALA A 24 -12.02 7.19 7.96
CA ALA A 24 -11.94 7.41 9.38
C ALA A 24 -13.29 7.88 9.96
N VAL A 25 -13.76 7.20 10.99
CA VAL A 25 -14.80 7.70 11.87
C VAL A 25 -14.15 8.79 12.73
N PRO A 26 -14.67 10.03 12.79
CA PRO A 26 -14.09 11.07 13.61
C PRO A 26 -14.08 10.69 15.09
N ALA A 27 -12.91 10.67 15.70
CA ALA A 27 -12.76 10.48 17.14
C ALA A 27 -13.11 11.79 17.88
N HIS A 28 -14.38 11.99 18.20
CA HIS A 28 -14.81 12.97 19.18
C HIS A 28 -15.67 12.27 20.21
N GLN A 29 -15.04 11.90 21.34
CA GLN A 29 -15.70 11.98 22.65
C GLN A 29 -14.68 11.75 23.77
N ARG A 30 -14.31 12.86 24.42
CA ARG A 30 -13.69 12.83 25.75
C ARG A 30 -14.77 12.42 26.75
N ARG A 31 -14.59 11.33 27.49
CA ARG A 31 -15.29 11.08 28.76
C ARG A 31 -14.32 10.58 29.82
N ARG A 32 -14.48 11.19 31.01
CA ARG A 32 -13.77 10.88 32.26
C ARG A 32 -14.14 9.48 32.73
N PHE A 33 -13.15 8.69 33.10
CA PHE A 33 -13.36 7.39 33.77
C PHE A 33 -13.38 7.57 35.27
N SER A 34 -14.39 7.00 35.91
CA SER A 34 -14.46 6.81 37.35
C SER A 34 -14.19 5.34 37.69
N ASN A 35 -13.49 5.10 38.77
CA ASN A 35 -13.10 3.81 39.29
C ASN A 35 -14.26 2.82 39.44
N SER A 36 -14.10 1.58 39.06
CA SER A 36 -15.00 0.48 39.35
C SER A 36 -14.27 -0.78 39.83
N PRO A 37 -14.95 -1.68 40.53
CA PRO A 37 -14.36 -2.59 41.48
C PRO A 37 -13.73 -3.84 40.85
N LYS A 38 -12.78 -4.44 41.57
CA LYS A 38 -12.04 -5.65 41.24
C LYS A 38 -13.01 -6.83 40.99
N SER A 39 -12.98 -7.40 39.79
CA SER A 39 -13.60 -8.71 39.52
C SER A 39 -12.59 -9.83 39.69
N ALA A 40 -13.06 -10.97 40.23
CA ALA A 40 -12.29 -12.12 40.56
C ALA A 40 -11.51 -12.67 39.34
N ALA A 41 -10.24 -12.88 39.54
CA ALA A 41 -9.33 -13.49 38.55
C ALA A 41 -9.67 -14.98 38.43
N VAL A 42 -9.94 -15.42 37.21
CA VAL A 42 -9.88 -16.85 36.85
C VAL A 42 -8.45 -17.12 36.39
N GLU A 43 -7.72 -17.93 37.11
CA GLU A 43 -6.39 -18.40 36.79
C GLU A 43 -6.38 -19.09 35.42
N PHE A 44 -5.57 -18.59 34.49
CA PHE A 44 -5.29 -19.24 33.21
C PHE A 44 -3.80 -19.48 33.11
N GLU A 45 -3.40 -20.69 32.76
CA GLU A 45 -2.01 -21.04 32.49
C GLU A 45 -1.45 -20.20 31.36
N PRO A 46 -0.25 -19.60 31.50
CA PRO A 46 0.44 -18.87 30.46
C PRO A 46 0.83 -19.81 29.30
N ILE A 47 0.40 -19.51 28.09
CA ILE A 47 0.53 -20.41 26.95
C ILE A 47 1.97 -20.49 26.41
N ILE A 48 2.85 -19.54 26.72
CA ILE A 48 4.28 -19.58 26.32
C ILE A 48 5.12 -18.81 27.35
N PRO A 49 6.26 -19.34 27.79
CA PRO A 49 7.25 -18.57 28.54
C PRO A 49 7.76 -17.43 27.63
N ALA A 50 7.93 -16.26 28.19
CA ALA A 50 8.50 -15.12 27.46
C ALA A 50 9.86 -15.55 26.89
N SER A 51 9.97 -15.60 25.56
CA SER A 51 11.27 -15.73 24.92
C SER A 51 12.05 -14.46 25.27
N HIS A 52 13.17 -14.60 25.95
CA HIS A 52 14.00 -13.49 26.31
C HIS A 52 14.77 -13.04 25.07
N ALA A 53 14.67 -11.75 24.72
CA ALA A 53 15.61 -11.14 23.77
C ALA A 53 17.04 -11.51 24.18
N PRO A 54 17.95 -11.78 23.23
CA PRO A 54 19.35 -12.03 23.56
C PRO A 54 19.90 -10.94 24.47
N PRO A 55 20.69 -11.24 25.51
CA PRO A 55 21.18 -10.26 26.46
C PRO A 55 21.89 -9.06 25.86
N LEU A 56 22.48 -9.22 24.68
CA LEU A 56 23.25 -8.21 23.93
C LEU A 56 22.43 -7.01 23.43
N TYR A 57 21.10 -7.11 23.32
CA TYR A 57 20.26 -6.06 22.70
C TYR A 57 19.17 -5.50 23.62
N ARG A 58 19.21 -5.81 24.92
CA ARG A 58 18.17 -5.40 25.89
C ARG A 58 18.00 -3.89 25.99
N ASP A 59 19.10 -3.14 25.95
CA ASP A 59 19.05 -1.68 26.09
C ASP A 59 18.46 -1.03 24.83
N GLU A 60 18.83 -1.50 23.64
CA GLU A 60 18.27 -1.01 22.36
C GLU A 60 16.77 -1.33 22.26
N ASP A 61 16.37 -2.55 22.65
CA ASP A 61 15.00 -3.02 22.64
C ASP A 61 14.09 -2.23 23.60
N ASN A 62 14.58 -1.94 24.83
CA ASN A 62 13.88 -1.10 25.79
C ASN A 62 13.82 0.37 25.33
N THR A 63 14.90 0.89 24.75
CA THR A 63 14.93 2.24 24.18
C THR A 63 13.93 2.36 23.04
N LEU A 64 13.80 1.33 22.17
CA LEU A 64 12.83 1.30 21.08
C LEU A 64 11.39 1.45 21.61
N ARG A 65 11.03 0.70 22.66
CA ARG A 65 9.74 0.88 23.33
C ARG A 65 9.58 2.30 23.87
N SER A 66 10.59 2.80 24.58
CA SER A 66 10.52 4.06 25.31
C SER A 66 10.35 5.28 24.42
N VAL A 67 10.97 5.32 23.23
CA VAL A 67 10.86 6.45 22.29
C VAL A 67 9.44 6.60 21.70
N PHE A 68 8.62 5.53 21.75
CA PHE A 68 7.22 5.59 21.28
C PHE A 68 6.20 5.71 22.43
N ASP A 69 6.45 5.09 23.59
CA ASP A 69 5.51 5.07 24.68
C ASP A 69 5.60 6.31 25.59
N TYR A 70 6.78 6.92 25.72
CA TYR A 70 7.01 7.99 26.68
C TYR A 70 7.43 9.30 26.00
N PRO A 71 6.50 10.27 25.80
CA PRO A 71 6.80 11.54 25.14
C PRO A 71 7.92 12.36 25.80
N ARG A 72 8.02 12.31 27.14
CA ARG A 72 9.10 12.95 27.88
C ARG A 72 10.46 12.36 27.52
N PHE A 73 10.55 11.01 27.52
CA PHE A 73 11.76 10.31 27.12
C PHE A 73 12.16 10.67 25.68
N TRP A 74 11.20 10.70 24.76
CA TRP A 74 11.47 11.10 23.39
C TRP A 74 11.98 12.52 23.26
N ARG A 75 11.39 13.50 23.98
CA ARG A 75 11.87 14.89 23.98
C ARG A 75 13.30 15.00 24.49
N GLU A 76 13.63 14.29 25.56
CA GLU A 76 15.00 14.24 26.11
C GLU A 76 15.97 13.54 25.14
N PHE A 77 15.57 12.39 24.58
CA PHE A 77 16.36 11.61 23.64
C PHE A 77 16.61 12.35 22.32
N SER A 78 15.60 13.05 21.79
CA SER A 78 15.71 13.81 20.52
C SER A 78 16.29 15.22 20.70
N SER A 79 16.47 15.70 21.93
CA SER A 79 17.05 17.01 22.18
C SER A 79 18.52 17.03 21.79
N HIS A 80 18.93 18.06 21.05
CA HIS A 80 20.32 18.27 20.67
C HIS A 80 20.69 19.74 20.88
N PRO A 81 21.89 20.02 21.35
CA PRO A 81 22.39 21.38 21.36
C PRO A 81 22.50 21.84 19.92
N GLY A 82 21.92 22.99 19.58
CA GLY A 82 21.77 23.53 18.23
C GLY A 82 22.90 23.18 17.27
N GLY A 83 22.65 23.34 15.99
CA GLY A 83 23.61 22.98 14.97
C GLY A 83 23.15 23.46 13.58
N VAL A 84 24.00 23.32 12.59
CA VAL A 84 23.67 23.62 11.19
C VAL A 84 22.76 22.49 10.64
N SER A 85 21.66 22.87 9.97
CA SER A 85 20.79 21.91 9.32
C SER A 85 21.54 21.03 8.32
N VAL A 86 21.36 19.72 8.44
CA VAL A 86 21.89 18.75 7.47
C VAL A 86 20.98 18.58 6.25
N GLY A 87 19.74 19.06 6.31
CA GLY A 87 18.68 18.89 5.31
C GLY A 87 17.82 17.66 5.56
N LEU A 88 16.60 17.67 5.03
CA LEU A 88 15.64 16.56 5.15
C LEU A 88 16.29 15.24 4.71
N PHE A 89 16.11 14.19 5.51
CA PHE A 89 16.70 12.86 5.28
C PHE A 89 18.24 12.88 5.15
N ARG A 90 18.89 13.93 5.67
CA ARG A 90 20.33 14.24 5.46
C ARG A 90 20.68 14.59 4.01
N ASN A 91 19.72 14.88 3.17
CA ASN A 91 19.98 15.36 1.82
C ASN A 91 20.52 16.80 1.88
N ALA A 92 21.76 16.98 1.43
CA ALA A 92 22.48 18.25 1.56
C ALA A 92 21.85 19.43 0.80
N TYR A 93 21.00 19.16 -0.18
CA TYR A 93 20.24 20.21 -0.90
C TYR A 93 19.05 20.71 -0.09
N LEU A 94 18.42 19.85 0.74
CA LEU A 94 17.11 20.08 1.34
C LEU A 94 17.16 20.75 2.72
N LYS A 95 18.05 21.74 2.87
CA LYS A 95 18.18 22.54 4.09
C LYS A 95 17.12 23.62 4.21
N GLU A 96 16.59 24.07 3.09
CA GLU A 96 15.57 25.10 2.96
C GLU A 96 14.62 24.81 1.78
N PRO A 97 13.44 25.44 1.68
CA PRO A 97 12.47 25.15 0.63
C PRO A 97 13.00 25.27 -0.80
N ARG A 98 13.80 26.29 -1.09
CA ARG A 98 14.39 26.53 -2.43
C ARG A 98 15.37 25.43 -2.83
N GLY A 99 15.91 24.69 -1.87
CA GLY A 99 16.80 23.57 -2.11
C GLY A 99 16.21 22.49 -3.02
N PHE A 100 14.88 22.31 -3.02
CA PHE A 100 14.21 21.40 -3.96
C PHE A 100 14.43 21.78 -5.43
N LEU A 101 14.35 23.07 -5.75
CA LEU A 101 14.55 23.54 -7.13
C LEU A 101 16.01 23.39 -7.55
N THR A 102 16.96 23.64 -6.63
CA THR A 102 18.38 23.42 -6.89
C THR A 102 18.67 21.93 -7.08
N PHE A 103 18.11 21.06 -6.24
CA PHE A 103 18.24 19.62 -6.37
C PHE A 103 17.71 19.11 -7.71
N ALA A 104 16.52 19.59 -8.13
CA ALA A 104 15.94 19.24 -9.43
C ALA A 104 16.83 19.70 -10.59
N ARG A 105 17.31 20.97 -10.60
CA ARG A 105 18.19 21.51 -11.66
C ARG A 105 19.49 20.74 -11.79
N VAL A 106 20.17 20.47 -10.67
CA VAL A 106 21.44 19.72 -10.68
C VAL A 106 21.18 18.27 -11.14
N SER A 107 20.10 17.64 -10.68
CA SER A 107 19.72 16.29 -11.12
C SER A 107 19.43 16.25 -12.62
N LEU A 108 18.74 17.24 -13.18
CA LEU A 108 18.51 17.33 -14.63
C LEU A 108 19.80 17.57 -15.44
N LYS A 109 20.79 18.32 -14.93
CA LYS A 109 22.11 18.44 -15.57
C LYS A 109 22.82 17.08 -15.62
N LYS A 110 22.85 16.35 -14.48
CA LYS A 110 23.42 15.00 -14.42
C LYS A 110 22.69 14.03 -15.35
N ALA A 111 21.35 14.06 -15.38
CA ALA A 111 20.53 13.22 -16.26
C ALA A 111 20.84 13.46 -17.74
N ARG A 112 20.95 14.71 -18.18
CA ARG A 112 21.32 15.04 -19.58
C ARG A 112 22.70 14.54 -19.95
N ALA A 113 23.67 14.58 -19.04
CA ALA A 113 25.02 14.03 -19.30
C ALA A 113 24.96 12.51 -19.49
N VAL A 114 24.19 11.80 -18.67
CA VAL A 114 23.97 10.35 -18.84
C VAL A 114 23.26 10.03 -20.15
N VAL A 115 22.22 10.77 -20.51
CA VAL A 115 21.52 10.63 -21.80
C VAL A 115 22.48 10.81 -22.97
N SER A 116 23.31 11.86 -22.96
CA SER A 116 24.32 12.08 -24.01
C SER A 116 25.32 10.92 -24.10
N LYS A 117 25.74 10.37 -22.95
CA LYS A 117 26.64 9.20 -22.91
C LYS A 117 25.96 7.98 -23.53
N VAL A 118 24.73 7.67 -23.20
CA VAL A 118 23.99 6.52 -23.75
C VAL A 118 23.76 6.67 -25.25
N LEU A 119 23.39 7.87 -25.74
CA LEU A 119 23.17 8.14 -27.16
C LEU A 119 24.46 8.04 -27.99
N ALA A 120 25.61 8.32 -27.40
CA ALA A 120 26.92 8.22 -28.06
C ALA A 120 27.53 6.83 -28.04
N ALA A 121 26.91 5.87 -27.35
CA ALA A 121 27.45 4.51 -27.24
C ALA A 121 27.57 3.81 -28.60
N SER A 122 28.77 3.27 -28.90
CA SER A 122 29.08 2.64 -30.16
C SER A 122 29.97 1.39 -30.04
N SER A 123 30.64 1.19 -28.90
CA SER A 123 31.51 0.06 -28.62
C SER A 123 30.84 -1.02 -27.79
N VAL A 124 31.32 -2.27 -27.91
CA VAL A 124 30.84 -3.40 -27.07
C VAL A 124 30.98 -3.08 -25.56
N GLN A 125 32.04 -2.39 -25.17
CA GLN A 125 32.28 -2.03 -23.77
C GLN A 125 31.25 -1.03 -23.27
N GLU A 126 30.85 -0.05 -24.07
CA GLU A 126 29.79 0.94 -23.73
C GLU A 126 28.44 0.24 -23.67
N TYR A 127 28.13 -0.66 -24.61
CA TYR A 127 26.88 -1.44 -24.58
C TYR A 127 26.77 -2.37 -23.36
N ARG A 128 27.88 -2.93 -22.85
CA ARG A 128 27.88 -3.70 -21.61
C ARG A 128 27.47 -2.89 -20.41
N ALA A 129 27.75 -1.59 -20.40
CA ALA A 129 27.41 -0.68 -19.30
C ALA A 129 26.01 -0.02 -19.43
N ILE A 130 25.32 -0.19 -20.58
CA ILE A 130 24.11 0.58 -20.92
C ILE A 130 22.97 0.42 -19.90
N VAL A 131 22.77 -0.79 -19.37
CA VAL A 131 21.74 -1.06 -18.36
C VAL A 131 22.03 -0.28 -17.08
N ARG A 132 23.29 -0.23 -16.65
CA ARG A 132 23.72 0.55 -15.47
C ARG A 132 23.57 2.04 -15.69
N ASP A 133 23.87 2.55 -16.87
CA ASP A 133 23.73 3.96 -17.21
C ASP A 133 22.22 4.37 -17.26
N LEU A 134 21.35 3.53 -17.83
CA LEU A 134 19.90 3.78 -17.83
C LEU A 134 19.28 3.67 -16.43
N ASP A 135 19.71 2.71 -15.61
CA ASP A 135 19.29 2.64 -14.20
C ASP A 135 19.77 3.86 -13.42
N ARG A 136 21.01 4.32 -13.65
CA ARG A 136 21.54 5.56 -13.08
C ARG A 136 20.71 6.77 -13.49
N LEU A 137 20.28 6.86 -14.75
CA LEU A 137 19.39 7.90 -15.23
C LEU A 137 18.07 7.87 -14.48
N SER A 138 17.46 6.69 -14.37
CA SER A 138 16.23 6.49 -13.60
C SER A 138 16.40 6.89 -12.13
N ASP A 139 17.48 6.46 -11.47
CA ASP A 139 17.78 6.80 -10.08
C ASP A 139 17.93 8.32 -9.86
N ILE A 140 18.65 9.02 -10.73
CA ILE A 140 18.83 10.48 -10.65
C ILE A 140 17.49 11.21 -10.67
N LEU A 141 16.54 10.77 -11.49
CA LEU A 141 15.22 11.39 -11.61
C LEU A 141 14.31 10.99 -10.44
N CYS A 142 14.29 9.70 -10.09
CA CYS A 142 13.47 9.19 -8.99
C CYS A 142 13.89 9.73 -7.62
N ARG A 143 15.17 10.03 -7.39
CA ARG A 143 15.65 10.70 -6.17
C ARG A 143 14.88 11.99 -5.86
N VAL A 144 14.59 12.77 -6.89
CA VAL A 144 13.84 14.04 -6.75
C VAL A 144 12.35 13.77 -6.64
N LEU A 145 11.81 12.90 -7.49
CA LEU A 145 10.38 12.63 -7.57
C LEU A 145 9.84 11.97 -6.30
N ASP A 146 10.49 10.91 -5.83
CA ASP A 146 10.03 10.15 -4.66
C ASP A 146 10.06 11.02 -3.38
N MET A 147 11.12 11.82 -3.23
CA MET A 147 11.26 12.72 -2.09
C MET A 147 10.30 13.92 -2.18
N ALA A 148 10.11 14.49 -3.35
CA ALA A 148 9.17 15.58 -3.56
C ALA A 148 7.71 15.09 -3.39
N ASP A 149 7.39 13.88 -3.84
CA ASP A 149 6.06 13.28 -3.66
C ASP A 149 5.73 13.06 -2.18
N PHE A 150 6.69 12.57 -1.41
CA PHE A 150 6.58 12.45 0.04
C PHE A 150 6.31 13.82 0.70
N VAL A 151 7.18 14.81 0.44
CA VAL A 151 7.14 16.12 1.11
C VAL A 151 5.86 16.89 0.81
N ARG A 152 5.36 16.85 -0.42
CA ARG A 152 4.12 17.58 -0.80
C ARG A 152 2.85 17.07 -0.12
N VAL A 153 2.84 15.82 0.40
CA VAL A 153 1.69 15.23 1.10
C VAL A 153 1.84 15.15 2.60
N THR A 154 3.06 15.24 3.15
CA THR A 154 3.33 14.99 4.57
C THR A 154 3.96 16.15 5.32
N HIS A 155 4.67 17.05 4.64
CA HIS A 155 5.41 18.13 5.30
C HIS A 155 4.46 19.22 5.82
N PRO A 156 4.60 19.71 7.08
CA PRO A 156 3.72 20.75 7.64
C PRO A 156 3.94 22.14 7.00
N ASP A 157 5.15 22.45 6.53
CA ASP A 157 5.44 23.75 5.89
C ASP A 157 4.96 23.78 4.44
N ARG A 158 4.00 24.64 4.17
CA ARG A 158 3.41 24.85 2.82
C ARG A 158 4.43 25.36 1.78
N ASN A 159 5.50 26.06 2.21
CA ASN A 159 6.55 26.48 1.29
C ASN A 159 7.39 25.30 0.83
N MET A 160 7.69 24.36 1.75
CA MET A 160 8.34 23.09 1.39
C MET A 160 7.47 22.30 0.41
N GLN A 161 6.16 22.14 0.70
CA GLN A 161 5.21 21.46 -0.20
C GLN A 161 5.17 22.09 -1.60
N ARG A 162 5.13 23.43 -1.66
CA ARG A 162 5.09 24.17 -2.95
C ARG A 162 6.38 23.99 -3.75
N MET A 163 7.55 24.11 -3.11
CA MET A 163 8.83 23.93 -3.79
C MET A 163 9.05 22.48 -4.24
N ALA A 164 8.64 21.52 -3.42
CA ALA A 164 8.64 20.10 -3.78
C ALA A 164 7.73 19.83 -4.99
N SER A 165 6.53 20.42 -5.04
CA SER A 165 5.62 20.29 -6.21
C SER A 165 6.25 20.86 -7.48
N MET A 166 6.88 22.02 -7.40
CA MET A 166 7.56 22.63 -8.55
C MET A 166 8.75 21.79 -9.03
N ALA A 167 9.55 21.24 -8.11
CA ALA A 167 10.66 20.36 -8.44
C ALA A 167 10.16 19.05 -9.09
N TRP A 168 9.06 18.49 -8.57
CA TRP A 168 8.40 17.32 -9.13
C TRP A 168 7.95 17.59 -10.56
N ASP A 169 7.26 18.71 -10.81
CA ASP A 169 6.78 19.11 -12.15
C ASP A 169 7.94 19.25 -13.15
N MET A 170 9.05 19.88 -12.73
CA MET A 170 10.24 20.05 -13.59
C MET A 170 10.84 18.71 -14.03
N VAL A 171 11.01 17.77 -13.09
CA VAL A 171 11.62 16.46 -13.37
C VAL A 171 10.64 15.57 -14.14
N TYR A 172 9.37 15.61 -13.80
CA TYR A 172 8.32 14.87 -14.49
C TYR A 172 8.18 15.29 -15.97
N GLN A 173 8.25 16.59 -16.23
CA GLN A 173 8.26 17.09 -17.61
C GLN A 173 9.43 16.51 -18.40
N TYR A 174 10.63 16.51 -17.83
CA TYR A 174 11.80 15.93 -18.48
C TYR A 174 11.68 14.40 -18.69
N MET A 175 11.08 13.68 -17.74
CA MET A 175 10.77 12.24 -17.92
C MET A 175 9.86 12.02 -19.13
N ASN A 176 8.85 12.86 -19.31
CA ASN A 176 7.97 12.75 -20.48
C ASN A 176 8.73 13.01 -21.80
N GLU A 177 9.70 13.92 -21.80
CA GLU A 177 10.61 14.13 -22.95
C GLU A 177 11.44 12.85 -23.22
N LEU A 178 12.04 12.24 -22.19
CA LEU A 178 12.83 11.01 -22.31
C LEU A 178 12.00 9.84 -22.85
N ASN A 179 10.77 9.70 -22.39
CA ASN A 179 9.87 8.64 -22.82
C ASN A 179 9.53 8.71 -24.32
N THR A 180 9.74 9.87 -24.97
CA THR A 180 9.55 10.04 -26.41
C THR A 180 10.84 9.97 -27.21
N MET A 181 11.99 9.79 -26.56
CA MET A 181 13.31 9.68 -27.19
C MET A 181 13.56 8.28 -27.78
N THR A 182 13.38 8.13 -29.10
CA THR A 182 13.64 6.85 -29.78
C THR A 182 15.08 6.36 -29.61
N GLY A 183 16.07 7.27 -29.63
CA GLY A 183 17.48 6.90 -29.53
C GLY A 183 17.87 6.12 -28.27
N LEU A 184 17.25 6.38 -27.11
CA LEU A 184 17.52 5.60 -25.89
C LEU A 184 17.01 4.16 -26.02
N HIS A 185 15.80 3.99 -26.56
CA HIS A 185 15.23 2.69 -26.89
C HIS A 185 16.11 1.92 -27.88
N ASP A 186 16.54 2.58 -28.97
CA ASP A 186 17.32 1.97 -30.04
C ASP A 186 18.69 1.49 -29.53
N GLN A 187 19.35 2.28 -28.68
CA GLN A 187 20.61 1.89 -28.05
C GLN A 187 20.45 0.69 -27.11
N LEU A 188 19.38 0.65 -26.30
CA LEU A 188 19.08 -0.50 -25.45
C LEU A 188 18.77 -1.74 -26.30
N ALA A 189 17.96 -1.60 -27.35
CA ALA A 189 17.62 -2.70 -28.26
C ALA A 189 18.86 -3.26 -28.98
N ALA A 190 19.77 -2.39 -29.43
CA ALA A 190 21.03 -2.78 -30.04
C ALA A 190 21.92 -3.56 -29.05
N ALA A 191 22.00 -3.12 -27.80
CA ALA A 191 22.74 -3.82 -26.76
C ALA A 191 22.14 -5.22 -26.46
N MET A 192 20.80 -5.30 -26.34
CA MET A 192 20.08 -6.56 -26.10
C MET A 192 20.21 -7.56 -27.26
N ALA A 193 20.36 -7.09 -28.49
CA ALA A 193 20.55 -7.95 -29.67
C ALA A 193 21.98 -8.48 -29.81
N ASN A 194 22.95 -7.94 -29.08
CA ASN A 194 24.35 -8.33 -29.17
C ASN A 194 24.69 -9.41 -28.14
N SER A 195 25.03 -10.61 -28.62
CA SER A 195 25.37 -11.77 -27.75
C SER A 195 26.62 -11.51 -26.89
N ASP A 196 27.66 -10.80 -27.41
CA ASP A 196 28.88 -10.48 -26.67
C ASP A 196 28.64 -9.49 -25.52
N VAL A 197 27.51 -8.76 -25.57
CA VAL A 197 27.04 -7.87 -24.52
C VAL A 197 26.20 -8.64 -23.50
N THR A 198 25.18 -9.36 -23.95
CA THR A 198 24.21 -10.03 -23.05
C THR A 198 24.78 -11.25 -22.31
N ALA A 199 25.85 -11.88 -22.86
CA ALA A 199 26.53 -13.01 -22.22
C ALA A 199 27.19 -12.64 -20.88
N VAL A 200 27.62 -11.39 -20.71
CA VAL A 200 28.26 -10.91 -19.47
C VAL A 200 27.29 -10.26 -18.47
N TRP A 201 26.04 -10.02 -18.86
CA TRP A 201 25.04 -9.48 -17.98
C TRP A 201 24.57 -10.50 -16.94
N SER A 202 24.44 -10.06 -15.70
CA SER A 202 23.80 -10.85 -14.64
C SER A 202 22.32 -11.10 -14.92
N GLU A 203 21.68 -12.02 -14.18
CA GLU A 203 20.25 -12.24 -14.25
C GLU A 203 19.47 -10.94 -13.92
N GLU A 204 19.93 -10.22 -12.91
CA GLU A 204 19.34 -8.93 -12.51
C GLU A 204 19.49 -7.88 -13.64
N GLU A 205 20.66 -7.77 -14.29
CA GLU A 205 20.86 -6.85 -15.42
C GLU A 205 19.93 -7.18 -16.60
N LYS A 206 19.76 -8.46 -16.92
CA LYS A 206 18.82 -8.89 -17.98
C LYS A 206 17.38 -8.52 -17.64
N THR A 207 16.96 -8.74 -16.39
CA THR A 207 15.63 -8.37 -15.93
C THR A 207 15.42 -6.86 -15.99
N VAL A 208 16.40 -6.06 -15.56
CA VAL A 208 16.34 -4.59 -15.64
C VAL A 208 16.26 -4.13 -17.09
N ALA A 209 17.04 -4.73 -18.01
CA ALA A 209 16.99 -4.43 -19.45
C ALA A 209 15.58 -4.66 -20.03
N GLU A 210 14.94 -5.79 -19.70
CA GLU A 210 13.58 -6.09 -20.15
C GLU A 210 12.55 -5.09 -19.57
N VAL A 211 12.68 -4.75 -18.30
CA VAL A 211 11.83 -3.76 -17.64
C VAL A 211 11.95 -2.39 -18.31
N LEU A 212 13.17 -1.91 -18.55
CA LEU A 212 13.42 -0.63 -19.23
C LEU A 212 12.90 -0.62 -20.65
N LYS A 213 13.11 -1.72 -21.40
CA LYS A 213 12.58 -1.89 -22.76
C LYS A 213 11.05 -1.81 -22.78
N LEU A 214 10.40 -2.43 -21.79
CA LEU A 214 8.96 -2.41 -21.64
C LEU A 214 8.45 -1.00 -21.34
N ASP A 215 9.13 -0.26 -20.46
CA ASP A 215 8.80 1.13 -20.12
C ASP A 215 8.88 2.03 -21.37
N PHE A 216 9.90 1.89 -22.22
CA PHE A 216 10.00 2.59 -23.49
C PHE A 216 8.88 2.21 -24.46
N THR A 217 8.56 0.94 -24.59
CA THR A 217 7.51 0.45 -25.52
C THR A 217 6.14 1.01 -25.16
N LYS A 218 5.84 1.17 -23.87
CA LYS A 218 4.58 1.76 -23.39
C LYS A 218 4.42 3.23 -23.74
N SER A 219 5.52 3.96 -23.82
CA SER A 219 5.52 5.38 -24.12
C SER A 219 5.31 5.68 -25.61
N ALA A 220 4.83 4.70 -26.38
CA ALA A 220 4.54 4.81 -27.82
C ALA A 220 5.75 5.26 -28.68
N VAL A 221 6.98 4.99 -28.18
CA VAL A 221 8.24 5.36 -28.87
C VAL A 221 8.28 4.81 -30.30
N ASN A 222 7.74 3.63 -30.53
CA ASN A 222 7.74 2.96 -31.83
C ASN A 222 6.67 3.47 -32.81
N LEU A 223 5.79 4.40 -32.40
CA LEU A 223 4.75 4.93 -33.25
C LEU A 223 5.26 6.10 -34.13
N PRO A 224 4.75 6.26 -35.37
CA PRO A 224 4.98 7.46 -36.18
C PRO A 224 4.59 8.74 -35.42
N LYS A 225 5.26 9.87 -35.69
CA LYS A 225 5.08 11.14 -34.97
C LYS A 225 3.62 11.54 -34.76
N LYS A 226 2.80 11.47 -35.82
CA LYS A 226 1.36 11.80 -35.74
C LYS A 226 0.59 11.00 -34.67
N TYR A 227 0.90 9.70 -34.53
CA TYR A 227 0.26 8.84 -33.57
C TYR A 227 0.82 9.06 -32.15
N ARG A 228 2.11 9.43 -32.02
CA ARG A 228 2.69 9.82 -30.72
C ARG A 228 2.07 11.12 -30.18
N ASP A 229 1.88 12.13 -31.05
CA ASP A 229 1.22 13.37 -30.64
C ASP A 229 -0.20 13.09 -30.13
N ARG A 230 -0.97 12.24 -30.83
CA ARG A 230 -2.32 11.83 -30.38
C ARG A 230 -2.28 10.99 -29.10
N PHE A 231 -1.27 10.12 -28.91
CA PHE A 231 -1.07 9.36 -27.67
C PHE A 231 -0.86 10.29 -26.46
N VAL A 232 -0.06 11.35 -26.63
CA VAL A 232 0.18 12.35 -25.55
C VAL A 232 -1.09 13.13 -25.23
N GLU A 233 -1.86 13.53 -26.25
CA GLU A 233 -3.16 14.19 -26.06
C GLU A 233 -4.14 13.31 -25.30
N LEU A 234 -4.33 12.07 -25.75
CA LEU A 234 -5.21 11.10 -25.08
C LEU A 234 -4.78 10.80 -23.63
N SER A 235 -3.49 10.67 -23.39
CA SER A 235 -2.96 10.45 -22.03
C SER A 235 -3.28 11.63 -21.11
N SER A 236 -3.18 12.85 -21.64
CA SER A 236 -3.53 14.07 -20.90
C SER A 236 -5.03 14.18 -20.65
N GLU A 237 -5.85 13.83 -21.64
CA GLU A 237 -7.30 13.82 -21.54
C GLU A 237 -7.79 12.76 -20.54
N ILE A 238 -7.26 11.52 -20.59
CA ILE A 238 -7.51 10.45 -19.62
C ILE A 238 -7.20 10.93 -18.20
N SER A 239 -6.08 11.59 -18.00
CA SER A 239 -5.70 12.15 -16.69
C SER A 239 -6.68 13.24 -16.22
N ALA A 240 -7.09 14.13 -17.11
CA ALA A 240 -8.04 15.19 -16.78
C ALA A 240 -9.44 14.63 -16.44
N VAL A 241 -9.97 13.74 -17.29
CA VAL A 241 -11.28 13.11 -17.09
C VAL A 241 -11.27 12.21 -15.84
N GLY A 242 -10.21 11.42 -15.63
CA GLY A 242 -10.06 10.61 -14.41
C GLY A 242 -10.01 11.45 -13.14
N SER A 243 -9.37 12.61 -13.18
CA SER A 243 -9.36 13.58 -12.06
C SER A 243 -10.74 14.20 -11.84
N ALA A 244 -11.45 14.58 -12.91
CA ALA A 244 -12.81 15.09 -12.83
C ALA A 244 -13.77 14.02 -12.26
N PHE A 245 -13.68 12.78 -12.72
CA PHE A 245 -14.46 11.67 -12.19
C PHE A 245 -14.32 11.54 -10.66
N VAL A 246 -13.10 11.55 -10.12
CA VAL A 246 -12.88 11.44 -8.67
C VAL A 246 -13.36 12.69 -7.91
N GLN A 247 -13.23 13.89 -8.51
CA GLN A 247 -13.61 15.14 -7.84
C GLN A 247 -15.11 15.42 -7.87
N GLU A 248 -15.78 15.06 -8.97
CA GLU A 248 -17.21 15.27 -9.18
C GLU A 248 -18.04 14.04 -8.76
N MET A 249 -17.41 13.02 -8.18
CA MET A 249 -18.09 11.82 -7.70
C MET A 249 -19.03 12.16 -6.55
N ALA A 250 -20.33 12.03 -6.80
CA ALA A 250 -21.38 12.39 -5.88
C ALA A 250 -22.58 11.44 -5.99
N PRO A 251 -23.39 11.27 -4.92
CA PRO A 251 -24.67 10.58 -5.02
C PRO A 251 -25.69 11.42 -5.81
N ASP A 252 -26.72 10.74 -6.32
CA ASP A 252 -27.85 11.41 -6.97
C ASP A 252 -28.66 12.27 -5.98
N GLN A 253 -28.68 11.86 -4.71
CA GLN A 253 -29.28 12.55 -3.59
C GLN A 253 -28.28 12.70 -2.44
N ASP A 254 -27.88 13.92 -2.12
CA ASP A 254 -26.86 14.20 -1.08
C ASP A 254 -27.33 13.88 0.33
N VAL A 255 -28.62 14.09 0.62
CA VAL A 255 -29.19 13.93 1.97
C VAL A 255 -30.51 13.17 1.89
N ILE A 256 -30.61 12.10 2.68
CA ILE A 256 -31.83 11.31 2.85
C ILE A 256 -32.62 11.91 4.00
N VAL A 257 -33.92 12.20 3.77
CA VAL A 257 -34.81 12.73 4.80
C VAL A 257 -35.81 11.67 5.24
N LEU A 258 -35.76 11.28 6.51
CA LEU A 258 -36.59 10.24 7.11
C LEU A 258 -37.26 10.75 8.38
N PRO A 259 -38.44 10.20 8.78
CA PRO A 259 -38.98 10.40 10.12
C PRO A 259 -38.00 9.92 11.20
N SER A 260 -37.87 10.61 12.32
CA SER A 260 -36.93 10.19 13.38
C SER A 260 -37.33 8.87 14.03
N SER A 261 -38.61 8.46 13.95
CA SER A 261 -39.09 7.13 14.34
C SER A 261 -38.42 5.97 13.64
N ASP A 262 -38.02 6.19 12.38
CA ASP A 262 -37.51 5.14 11.50
C ASP A 262 -36.05 4.77 11.80
N LEU A 263 -35.34 5.59 12.60
CA LEU A 263 -33.98 5.29 13.05
C LEU A 263 -33.89 4.40 14.28
N ARG A 264 -34.97 3.74 14.67
CA ARG A 264 -34.93 2.78 15.80
C ARG A 264 -33.87 1.71 15.57
N GLY A 265 -33.01 1.50 16.58
CA GLY A 265 -31.86 0.59 16.49
C GLY A 265 -30.51 1.28 16.28
N MET A 266 -30.50 2.52 15.83
CA MET A 266 -29.30 3.37 15.83
C MET A 266 -29.05 3.93 17.24
N ASP A 267 -27.76 4.25 17.53
CA ASP A 267 -27.41 4.91 18.81
C ASP A 267 -28.23 6.21 19.01
N PRO A 268 -28.90 6.37 20.15
CA PRO A 268 -29.80 7.50 20.34
C PRO A 268 -29.13 8.88 20.29
N LEU A 269 -27.84 8.98 20.66
CA LEU A 269 -27.10 10.25 20.59
C LEU A 269 -26.84 10.62 19.14
N GLN A 270 -26.38 9.66 18.33
CA GLN A 270 -26.14 9.87 16.89
C GLN A 270 -27.43 10.17 16.14
N ALA A 271 -28.52 9.43 16.45
CA ALA A 271 -29.82 9.69 15.87
C ALA A 271 -30.31 11.12 16.19
N ARG A 272 -30.08 11.60 17.43
CA ARG A 272 -30.43 12.96 17.85
C ARG A 272 -29.64 14.05 17.13
N GLU A 273 -28.35 13.85 16.92
CA GLU A 273 -27.49 14.78 16.16
C GLU A 273 -27.98 15.00 14.72
N LEU A 274 -28.51 13.95 14.11
CA LEU A 274 -29.03 13.96 12.75
C LEU A 274 -30.48 14.50 12.65
N THR A 275 -31.19 14.65 13.80
CA THR A 275 -32.60 15.00 13.81
C THR A 275 -32.81 16.52 13.96
N ARG A 276 -33.58 17.09 13.04
CA ARG A 276 -34.02 18.49 13.06
C ARG A 276 -35.52 18.56 12.79
N GLY A 277 -36.31 19.16 13.72
CA GLY A 277 -37.76 19.30 13.55
C GLY A 277 -38.48 17.96 13.36
N GLY A 278 -38.06 16.90 14.08
CA GLY A 278 -38.66 15.56 13.97
C GLY A 278 -38.29 14.76 12.73
N LYS A 279 -37.49 15.34 11.82
CA LYS A 279 -36.97 14.68 10.64
C LYS A 279 -35.44 14.46 10.74
N VAL A 280 -34.99 13.32 10.28
CA VAL A 280 -33.58 13.00 10.19
C VAL A 280 -33.05 13.46 8.83
N HIS A 281 -31.93 14.16 8.86
CA HIS A 281 -31.18 14.56 7.68
C HIS A 281 -29.88 13.74 7.63
N LEU A 282 -29.92 12.61 6.94
CA LEU A 282 -28.83 11.64 6.85
C LEU A 282 -28.02 11.87 5.58
N PRO A 283 -26.74 12.32 5.67
CA PRO A 283 -25.88 12.45 4.49
C PRO A 283 -25.66 11.08 3.84
N THR A 284 -25.94 10.95 2.55
CA THR A 284 -26.00 9.67 1.81
C THR A 284 -24.67 8.92 1.82
N MET A 285 -23.56 9.62 1.58
CA MET A 285 -22.21 9.03 1.56
C MET A 285 -21.47 9.26 2.88
N SER A 286 -22.12 8.91 4.00
CA SER A 286 -21.53 9.10 5.33
C SER A 286 -21.39 7.80 6.11
N GLY A 287 -20.50 7.81 7.12
CA GLY A 287 -20.39 6.72 8.08
C GLY A 287 -21.69 6.47 8.85
N GLN A 288 -22.52 7.53 9.04
CA GLN A 288 -23.82 7.42 9.68
C GLN A 288 -24.81 6.65 8.80
N ALA A 289 -24.81 6.83 7.46
CA ALA A 289 -25.65 6.05 6.55
C ALA A 289 -25.24 4.57 6.55
N ALA A 290 -23.94 4.29 6.51
CA ALA A 290 -23.42 2.91 6.61
C ALA A 290 -23.76 2.27 7.97
N LEU A 291 -23.73 3.03 9.06
CA LEU A 291 -24.15 2.55 10.39
C LEU A 291 -25.67 2.30 10.42
N ALA A 292 -26.46 3.19 9.82
CA ALA A 292 -27.91 3.04 9.76
C ALA A 292 -28.33 1.77 9.03
N LEU A 293 -27.67 1.41 7.92
CA LEU A 293 -27.91 0.14 7.20
C LEU A 293 -27.68 -1.09 8.09
N ARG A 294 -26.73 -1.01 9.04
CA ARG A 294 -26.40 -2.11 9.97
C ARG A 294 -27.31 -2.17 11.20
N THR A 295 -27.89 -1.05 11.61
CA THR A 295 -28.49 -0.95 12.94
C THR A 295 -29.98 -0.61 12.94
N VAL A 296 -30.48 0.06 11.92
CA VAL A 296 -31.89 0.47 11.83
C VAL A 296 -32.79 -0.77 11.64
N HIS A 297 -33.82 -0.88 12.50
CA HIS A 297 -34.70 -2.04 12.48
C HIS A 297 -35.71 -1.99 11.34
N ASP A 298 -36.15 -0.79 10.93
CA ASP A 298 -37.13 -0.61 9.87
C ASP A 298 -36.56 -0.96 8.49
N ALA A 299 -37.19 -1.91 7.83
CA ALA A 299 -36.72 -2.41 6.54
C ALA A 299 -36.95 -1.40 5.39
N ASP A 300 -37.99 -0.58 5.44
CA ASP A 300 -38.28 0.42 4.42
C ASP A 300 -37.31 1.58 4.54
N ALA A 301 -36.96 1.98 5.77
CA ALA A 301 -35.90 2.96 6.02
C ALA A 301 -34.53 2.44 5.49
N ARG A 302 -34.16 1.18 5.79
CA ARG A 302 -32.95 0.59 5.21
C ARG A 302 -32.96 0.55 3.70
N LYS A 303 -34.12 0.23 3.09
CA LYS A 303 -34.31 0.24 1.63
C LYS A 303 -34.02 1.63 1.05
N LEU A 304 -34.59 2.69 1.60
CA LEU A 304 -34.37 4.07 1.14
C LEU A 304 -32.89 4.47 1.26
N ILE A 305 -32.25 4.16 2.39
CA ILE A 305 -30.83 4.43 2.63
C ILE A 305 -29.97 3.65 1.63
N TYR A 306 -30.28 2.37 1.40
CA TYR A 306 -29.56 1.53 0.47
C TYR A 306 -29.63 2.08 -0.96
N TYR A 307 -30.83 2.40 -1.46
CA TYR A 307 -31.01 2.96 -2.81
C TYR A 307 -30.21 4.24 -3.00
N ALA A 308 -30.30 5.18 -2.06
CA ALA A 308 -29.56 6.42 -2.13
C ALA A 308 -28.04 6.18 -2.11
N SER A 309 -27.55 5.29 -1.23
CA SER A 309 -26.11 4.96 -1.10
C SER A 309 -25.54 4.16 -2.28
N ARG A 310 -26.43 3.57 -3.12
CA ARG A 310 -26.05 2.77 -4.30
C ARG A 310 -26.33 3.50 -5.61
N THR A 311 -26.74 4.78 -5.56
CA THR A 311 -27.10 5.53 -6.77
C THR A 311 -26.19 6.74 -6.93
N ALA A 312 -25.14 6.59 -7.74
CA ALA A 312 -24.27 7.67 -8.14
C ALA A 312 -25.02 8.65 -9.06
N SER A 313 -24.58 9.91 -9.11
CA SER A 313 -25.11 10.91 -10.02
C SER A 313 -24.90 10.46 -11.48
N ARG A 314 -25.74 10.94 -12.37
CA ARG A 314 -25.58 10.67 -13.81
C ARG A 314 -24.23 11.18 -14.30
N ARG A 315 -23.82 12.35 -13.82
CA ARG A 315 -22.54 12.95 -14.16
C ARG A 315 -21.34 12.06 -13.79
N SER A 316 -21.37 11.43 -12.63
CA SER A 316 -20.32 10.47 -12.23
C SER A 316 -20.21 9.29 -13.20
N VAL A 317 -21.36 8.76 -13.66
CA VAL A 317 -21.39 7.64 -14.62
C VAL A 317 -20.91 8.10 -16.00
N GLU A 318 -21.36 9.26 -16.48
CA GLU A 318 -20.91 9.83 -17.77
C GLU A 318 -19.40 10.02 -17.82
N LEU A 319 -18.81 10.56 -16.74
CA LEU A 319 -17.35 10.73 -16.64
C LEU A 319 -16.61 9.39 -16.62
N LEU A 320 -17.15 8.40 -15.89
CA LEU A 320 -16.60 7.04 -15.88
C LEU A 320 -16.60 6.43 -17.28
N GLU A 321 -17.74 6.45 -17.95
CA GLU A 321 -17.86 5.86 -19.29
C GLU A 321 -17.04 6.59 -20.35
N HIS A 322 -16.94 7.92 -20.23
CA HIS A 322 -16.05 8.70 -21.09
C HIS A 322 -14.58 8.32 -20.87
N LEU A 323 -14.16 8.13 -19.61
CA LEU A 323 -12.82 7.64 -19.26
C LEU A 323 -12.54 6.27 -19.91
N MET A 324 -13.51 5.35 -19.87
CA MET A 324 -13.35 4.02 -20.47
C MET A 324 -13.19 4.09 -21.99
N ARG A 325 -13.99 4.94 -22.69
CA ARG A 325 -13.87 5.14 -24.14
C ARG A 325 -12.52 5.73 -24.53
N LEU A 326 -12.01 6.73 -23.81
CA LEU A 326 -10.67 7.30 -24.06
C LEU A 326 -9.56 6.26 -23.89
N ARG A 327 -9.66 5.39 -22.87
CA ARG A 327 -8.73 4.29 -22.66
C ARG A 327 -8.78 3.26 -23.77
N ALA A 328 -9.98 2.93 -24.29
CA ALA A 328 -10.14 2.03 -25.42
C ALA A 328 -9.50 2.62 -26.69
N GLU A 329 -9.69 3.94 -26.96
CA GLU A 329 -9.03 4.66 -28.06
C GLU A 329 -7.50 4.61 -27.92
N LEU A 330 -6.98 4.87 -26.71
CA LEU A 330 -5.53 4.82 -26.42
C LEU A 330 -4.94 3.43 -26.69
N ALA A 331 -5.64 2.38 -26.26
CA ALA A 331 -5.21 1.00 -26.48
C ALA A 331 -5.16 0.65 -27.96
N THR A 332 -6.22 0.99 -28.71
CA THR A 332 -6.29 0.76 -30.17
C THR A 332 -5.18 1.51 -30.88
N LEU A 333 -4.95 2.79 -30.54
CA LEU A 333 -3.87 3.59 -31.08
C LEU A 333 -2.50 2.96 -30.83
N SER A 334 -2.34 2.29 -29.68
CA SER A 334 -1.09 1.62 -29.25
C SER A 334 -0.95 0.20 -29.79
N GLY A 335 -1.90 -0.29 -30.61
CA GLY A 335 -1.89 -1.61 -31.23
C GLY A 335 -2.34 -2.75 -30.30
N PHE A 336 -3.08 -2.43 -29.21
CA PHE A 336 -3.64 -3.42 -28.30
C PHE A 336 -5.13 -3.62 -28.54
N GLU A 337 -5.61 -4.83 -28.29
CA GLU A 337 -7.01 -5.20 -28.42
C GLU A 337 -7.90 -4.44 -27.42
N SER A 338 -7.41 -4.23 -26.20
CA SER A 338 -8.11 -3.47 -25.17
C SER A 338 -7.14 -2.76 -24.22
N TYR A 339 -7.69 -1.86 -23.41
CA TYR A 339 -6.89 -1.22 -22.36
C TYR A 339 -6.40 -2.23 -21.31
N GLY A 340 -7.14 -3.30 -21.05
CA GLY A 340 -6.68 -4.40 -20.20
C GLY A 340 -5.38 -5.02 -20.71
N HIS A 341 -5.27 -5.30 -22.01
CA HIS A 341 -4.05 -5.83 -22.61
C HIS A 341 -2.88 -4.83 -22.52
N LEU A 342 -3.15 -3.54 -22.72
CA LEU A 342 -2.13 -2.50 -22.56
C LEU A 342 -1.65 -2.39 -21.11
N ALA A 343 -2.57 -2.37 -20.14
CA ALA A 343 -2.26 -2.18 -18.71
C ALA A 343 -1.54 -3.40 -18.11
N LEU A 344 -1.98 -4.61 -18.44
CA LEU A 344 -1.46 -5.85 -17.87
C LEU A 344 -0.14 -6.32 -18.50
N ARG A 345 0.26 -5.77 -19.62
CA ARG A 345 1.57 -6.05 -20.23
C ARG A 345 2.75 -5.57 -19.38
N ASP A 346 2.52 -4.56 -18.52
CA ASP A 346 3.55 -3.99 -17.65
C ASP A 346 3.83 -4.92 -16.47
N ARG A 347 4.95 -4.79 -15.82
CA ARG A 347 5.37 -5.38 -14.53
C ARG A 347 4.26 -6.12 -13.76
N MET A 348 3.54 -7.02 -14.43
CA MET A 348 2.42 -7.78 -13.90
C MET A 348 2.68 -9.28 -14.10
N MET A 349 2.34 -10.07 -13.09
CA MET A 349 2.44 -11.53 -13.16
C MET A 349 1.39 -12.12 -14.11
N ALA A 350 0.20 -11.55 -14.14
CA ALA A 350 -0.90 -12.03 -14.99
C ALA A 350 -0.64 -11.83 -16.48
N ARG A 351 -0.01 -10.72 -16.88
CA ARG A 351 0.37 -10.36 -18.25
C ARG A 351 -0.77 -10.20 -19.26
N SER A 352 -1.96 -10.76 -19.01
CA SER A 352 -3.13 -10.66 -19.90
C SER A 352 -4.47 -10.67 -19.16
N PRO A 353 -5.54 -10.09 -19.75
CA PRO A 353 -6.89 -10.16 -19.19
C PRO A 353 -7.43 -11.61 -19.09
N GLU A 354 -7.03 -12.49 -20.01
CA GLU A 354 -7.43 -13.89 -20.04
C GLU A 354 -6.91 -14.66 -18.83
N ALA A 355 -5.66 -14.40 -18.46
CA ALA A 355 -5.06 -14.98 -17.27
C ALA A 355 -5.74 -14.46 -15.98
N VAL A 356 -6.11 -13.17 -15.94
CA VAL A 356 -6.89 -12.60 -14.83
C VAL A 356 -8.29 -13.24 -14.76
N ASP A 357 -8.97 -13.44 -15.89
CA ASP A 357 -10.28 -14.09 -15.94
C ASP A 357 -10.22 -15.53 -15.40
N LYS A 358 -9.18 -16.30 -15.76
CA LYS A 358 -8.95 -17.67 -15.22
C LYS A 358 -8.82 -17.65 -13.69
N PHE A 359 -8.01 -16.72 -13.16
CA PHE A 359 -7.87 -16.55 -11.72
C PHE A 359 -9.21 -16.21 -11.04
N LEU A 360 -9.92 -15.19 -11.54
CA LEU A 360 -11.15 -14.72 -10.92
C LEU A 360 -12.28 -15.78 -10.99
N ARG A 361 -12.40 -16.52 -12.08
CA ARG A 361 -13.38 -17.63 -12.18
C ARG A 361 -13.05 -18.75 -11.21
N ALA A 362 -11.81 -19.21 -11.15
CA ALA A 362 -11.41 -20.26 -10.22
C ALA A 362 -11.63 -19.84 -8.77
N LEU A 363 -11.31 -18.58 -8.43
CA LEU A 363 -11.56 -18.02 -7.11
C LEU A 363 -13.06 -17.93 -6.79
N ALA A 364 -13.88 -17.50 -7.74
CA ALA A 364 -15.34 -17.41 -7.59
C ALA A 364 -15.96 -18.81 -7.34
N GLU A 365 -15.54 -19.80 -8.10
CA GLU A 365 -15.99 -21.19 -7.94
C GLU A 365 -15.63 -21.75 -6.57
N ASN A 366 -14.39 -21.51 -6.08
CA ASN A 366 -13.96 -21.93 -4.76
C ASN A 366 -14.74 -21.23 -3.64
N ASN A 367 -15.00 -19.93 -3.78
CA ASN A 367 -15.63 -19.10 -2.75
C ASN A 367 -17.16 -19.31 -2.66
N ARG A 368 -17.82 -19.58 -3.80
CA ARG A 368 -19.30 -19.61 -3.92
C ARG A 368 -20.01 -20.49 -2.89
N PRO A 369 -19.58 -21.75 -2.61
CA PRO A 369 -20.29 -22.60 -1.64
C PRO A 369 -20.36 -21.97 -0.25
N LYS A 370 -19.27 -21.34 0.19
CA LYS A 370 -19.18 -20.66 1.51
C LYS A 370 -20.06 -19.40 1.52
N ALA A 371 -20.03 -18.59 0.47
CA ALA A 371 -20.86 -17.40 0.36
C ALA A 371 -22.35 -17.76 0.36
N MET A 372 -22.76 -18.82 -0.33
CA MET A 372 -24.14 -19.33 -0.29
C MET A 372 -24.55 -19.80 1.10
N GLN A 373 -23.66 -20.49 1.83
CA GLN A 373 -23.90 -20.91 3.21
C GLN A 373 -24.11 -19.70 4.11
N GLU A 374 -23.28 -18.65 3.99
CA GLU A 374 -23.42 -17.41 4.75
C GLU A 374 -24.75 -16.71 4.43
N MET A 375 -25.15 -16.64 3.16
CA MET A 375 -26.47 -16.07 2.77
C MET A 375 -27.63 -16.87 3.33
N ALA A 376 -27.54 -18.20 3.37
CA ALA A 376 -28.55 -19.07 3.99
C ALA A 376 -28.67 -18.82 5.49
N GLU A 377 -27.55 -18.57 6.17
CA GLU A 377 -27.54 -18.19 7.60
C GLU A 377 -28.22 -16.84 7.85
N LEU A 378 -27.94 -15.82 7.04
CA LEU A 378 -28.62 -14.52 7.13
C LEU A 378 -30.12 -14.64 6.89
N LEU A 379 -30.53 -15.48 5.91
CA LEU A 379 -31.94 -15.75 5.65
C LEU A 379 -32.60 -16.47 6.84
N ALA A 380 -31.93 -17.43 7.45
CA ALA A 380 -32.43 -18.11 8.66
C ALA A 380 -32.63 -17.13 9.82
N GLU A 381 -31.73 -16.17 9.98
CA GLU A 381 -31.88 -15.09 11.00
C GLU A 381 -33.10 -14.21 10.68
N LYS A 382 -33.29 -13.78 9.44
CA LYS A 382 -34.47 -13.00 9.01
C LYS A 382 -35.78 -13.77 9.29
N ARG A 383 -35.79 -15.08 9.05
CA ARG A 383 -36.96 -15.95 9.28
C ARG A 383 -37.37 -16.06 10.73
N LYS A 384 -36.53 -15.80 11.71
CA LYS A 384 -36.92 -15.76 13.12
C LYS A 384 -37.96 -14.67 13.39
N ALA A 385 -37.84 -13.52 12.72
CA ALA A 385 -38.79 -12.43 12.84
C ALA A 385 -39.92 -12.49 11.79
N TYR A 386 -39.64 -13.05 10.60
CA TYR A 386 -40.51 -13.10 9.44
C TYR A 386 -40.57 -14.52 8.84
N PRO A 387 -41.31 -15.49 9.45
CA PRO A 387 -41.24 -16.90 9.07
C PRO A 387 -41.60 -17.21 7.60
N ALA A 388 -42.45 -16.39 6.98
CA ALA A 388 -42.92 -16.59 5.60
C ALA A 388 -41.94 -16.09 4.51
N VAL A 389 -40.85 -15.40 4.92
CA VAL A 389 -39.88 -14.83 3.96
C VAL A 389 -39.10 -15.93 3.26
N LYS A 390 -39.04 -15.84 1.93
CA LYS A 390 -38.34 -16.80 1.08
C LYS A 390 -36.96 -16.39 0.66
N ARG A 391 -36.63 -15.08 0.69
CA ARG A 391 -35.36 -14.51 0.24
C ARG A 391 -34.92 -13.30 1.08
N LEU A 392 -33.64 -12.98 1.00
CA LEU A 392 -33.12 -11.71 1.48
C LEU A 392 -33.42 -10.60 0.46
N ASP A 393 -33.52 -9.38 0.95
CA ASP A 393 -33.48 -8.18 0.13
C ASP A 393 -32.05 -7.60 0.13
N PRO A 394 -31.64 -6.80 -0.88
CA PRO A 394 -30.27 -6.25 -0.93
C PRO A 394 -29.85 -5.46 0.30
N TRP A 395 -30.79 -4.75 0.96
CA TRP A 395 -30.57 -3.97 2.19
C TRP A 395 -30.57 -4.80 3.49
N ASP A 396 -30.68 -6.12 3.41
CA ASP A 396 -30.72 -7.00 4.60
C ASP A 396 -29.35 -7.51 5.02
N LYS A 397 -28.42 -7.68 4.06
CA LYS A 397 -27.11 -8.29 4.31
C LYS A 397 -26.38 -7.62 5.49
N ASP A 398 -26.22 -6.32 5.46
CA ASP A 398 -25.47 -5.57 6.47
C ASP A 398 -26.16 -5.61 7.84
N TYR A 399 -27.49 -5.53 7.86
CA TYR A 399 -28.29 -5.58 9.08
C TYR A 399 -28.20 -6.94 9.78
N TYR A 400 -28.50 -8.04 9.07
CA TYR A 400 -28.47 -9.36 9.67
C TYR A 400 -27.06 -9.84 9.98
N SER A 401 -26.06 -9.45 9.18
CA SER A 401 -24.66 -9.69 9.51
C SER A 401 -24.26 -9.02 10.83
N ASP A 402 -24.66 -7.76 11.04
CA ASP A 402 -24.40 -7.06 12.29
C ASP A 402 -25.17 -7.69 13.47
N LEU A 403 -26.41 -8.08 13.27
CA LEU A 403 -27.25 -8.71 14.29
C LEU A 403 -26.61 -10.03 14.79
N ILE A 404 -26.09 -10.86 13.88
CA ILE A 404 -25.41 -12.13 14.23
C ILE A 404 -24.06 -11.84 14.90
N ARG A 405 -23.33 -10.79 14.47
CA ARG A 405 -22.04 -10.41 15.07
C ARG A 405 -22.17 -9.79 16.46
N ARG A 406 -23.33 -9.17 16.81
CA ARG A 406 -23.54 -8.47 18.10
C ARG A 406 -23.30 -9.33 19.33
N PRO A 407 -23.80 -10.56 19.46
CA PRO A 407 -23.54 -11.41 20.63
C PRO A 407 -22.05 -11.81 20.78
N LEU A 408 -21.31 -11.77 19.68
CA LEU A 408 -19.87 -12.08 19.66
C LEU A 408 -19.03 -10.87 20.08
N ARG A 409 -19.60 -9.66 20.08
CA ARG A 409 -18.95 -8.48 20.64
C ARG A 409 -18.89 -8.66 22.14
N LEU A 410 -17.70 -8.53 22.70
CA LEU A 410 -17.49 -8.49 24.13
C LEU A 410 -18.38 -7.37 24.70
N THR A 411 -19.52 -7.77 25.29
CA THR A 411 -20.53 -6.84 25.78
C THR A 411 -20.02 -6.15 27.03
N GLY A 412 -19.75 -4.88 26.93
CA GLY A 412 -19.45 -4.00 28.03
C GLY A 412 -19.47 -2.53 27.59
N ARG A 413 -19.85 -1.63 28.46
CA ARG A 413 -19.61 -0.19 28.36
C ARG A 413 -18.10 0.18 28.29
N GLN A 414 -17.25 -0.83 28.20
CA GLN A 414 -15.79 -0.76 28.16
C GLN A 414 -15.34 -0.71 26.70
N GLY A 415 -14.42 0.21 26.39
CA GLY A 415 -13.78 0.34 25.11
C GLY A 415 -13.10 -0.94 24.63
N ASP A 416 -12.32 -0.88 23.58
CA ASP A 416 -11.61 -2.04 23.03
C ASP A 416 -10.78 -2.73 24.11
N LEU A 417 -11.22 -3.92 24.56
CA LEU A 417 -10.60 -4.67 25.64
C LEU A 417 -9.16 -5.16 25.29
N LEU A 418 -8.80 -5.10 24.02
CA LEU A 418 -7.47 -5.49 23.55
C LEU A 418 -6.48 -4.33 23.59
N SER A 419 -6.93 -3.08 23.41
CA SER A 419 -6.06 -1.90 23.34
C SER A 419 -5.09 -1.76 24.53
N PRO A 420 -5.44 -2.10 25.78
CA PRO A 420 -4.48 -2.02 26.89
C PRO A 420 -3.23 -2.89 26.74
N TYR A 421 -3.24 -3.90 25.86
CA TYR A 421 -2.10 -4.78 25.60
C TYR A 421 -1.22 -4.32 24.44
N PHE A 422 -1.61 -3.25 23.75
CA PHE A 422 -0.97 -2.79 22.53
C PHE A 422 -0.60 -1.31 22.63
N SER A 423 0.37 -0.97 23.50
CA SER A 423 1.00 0.35 23.38
C SER A 423 1.83 0.38 22.09
N LEU A 424 1.94 1.56 21.45
CA LEU A 424 2.69 1.69 20.20
C LEU A 424 4.13 1.22 20.36
N GLY A 425 4.78 1.55 21.48
CA GLY A 425 6.15 1.12 21.74
C GLY A 425 6.28 -0.39 21.91
N VAL A 426 5.31 -1.06 22.57
CA VAL A 426 5.29 -2.52 22.70
C VAL A 426 5.13 -3.19 21.32
N VAL A 427 4.29 -2.63 20.44
CA VAL A 427 4.10 -3.18 19.08
C VAL A 427 5.36 -3.01 18.24
N MET A 428 6.02 -1.85 18.29
CA MET A 428 7.29 -1.62 17.58
C MET A 428 8.41 -2.55 18.10
N GLN A 429 8.46 -2.78 19.41
CA GLN A 429 9.38 -3.75 20.04
C GLN A 429 9.09 -5.18 19.51
N GLY A 430 7.81 -5.55 19.43
CA GLY A 430 7.39 -6.84 18.89
C GLY A 430 7.80 -7.04 17.43
N LEU A 431 7.63 -6.04 16.59
CA LEU A 431 8.07 -6.05 15.19
C LEU A 431 9.59 -6.20 15.07
N SER A 432 10.37 -5.48 15.89
CA SER A 432 11.83 -5.61 15.90
C SER A 432 12.27 -7.02 16.29
N ARG A 433 11.64 -7.61 17.32
CA ARG A 433 11.91 -8.99 17.75
C ARG A 433 11.55 -10.01 16.66
N LEU A 434 10.38 -9.87 16.05
CA LEU A 434 9.95 -10.72 14.93
C LEU A 434 10.96 -10.68 13.77
N PHE A 435 11.42 -9.48 13.39
CA PHE A 435 12.41 -9.36 12.32
C PHE A 435 13.79 -9.88 12.73
N THR A 436 14.14 -9.80 14.02
CA THR A 436 15.36 -10.42 14.54
C THR A 436 15.27 -11.95 14.44
N ASP A 437 14.16 -12.54 14.82
CA ASP A 437 13.97 -13.99 14.74
C ASP A 437 13.97 -14.48 13.29
N LEU A 438 13.22 -13.81 12.41
CA LEU A 438 13.05 -14.25 11.03
C LEU A 438 14.25 -13.93 10.11
N TYR A 439 14.89 -12.77 10.28
CA TYR A 439 15.84 -12.23 9.30
C TYR A 439 17.17 -11.76 9.89
N GLY A 440 17.33 -11.77 11.22
CA GLY A 440 18.50 -11.17 11.90
C GLY A 440 18.58 -9.65 11.73
N ILE A 441 17.42 -9.01 11.65
CA ILE A 441 17.30 -7.57 11.47
C ILE A 441 16.60 -6.95 12.68
N ARG A 442 17.19 -5.91 13.26
CA ARG A 442 16.60 -5.18 14.38
C ARG A 442 16.45 -3.70 14.09
N LEU A 443 15.51 -3.06 14.75
CA LEU A 443 15.21 -1.64 14.67
C LEU A 443 15.88 -0.91 15.84
N VAL A 444 16.82 -0.05 15.54
CA VAL A 444 17.62 0.66 16.56
C VAL A 444 17.29 2.16 16.56
N PRO A 445 16.71 2.70 17.65
CA PRO A 445 16.42 4.13 17.74
C PRO A 445 17.69 4.98 17.59
N LYS A 446 17.58 6.03 16.80
CA LYS A 446 18.68 6.96 16.56
C LYS A 446 18.21 8.40 16.78
N GLN A 447 19.01 9.17 17.49
CA GLN A 447 18.77 10.59 17.66
C GLN A 447 18.82 11.30 16.29
N PRO A 448 17.73 11.98 15.86
CA PRO A 448 17.77 12.78 14.64
C PRO A 448 18.73 13.96 14.81
N VAL A 449 19.36 14.41 13.74
CA VAL A 449 20.15 15.65 13.73
C VAL A 449 19.32 16.83 13.21
N VAL A 450 19.82 18.06 13.43
CA VAL A 450 19.09 19.29 13.06
C VAL A 450 18.71 19.29 11.58
N GLY A 451 17.42 19.45 11.28
CA GLY A 451 16.88 19.54 9.92
C GLY A 451 16.70 18.21 9.20
N GLU A 452 16.99 17.07 9.85
CA GLU A 452 16.86 15.73 9.26
C GLU A 452 15.40 15.30 9.13
N THR A 453 14.53 15.68 10.07
CA THR A 453 13.11 15.31 10.09
C THR A 453 12.21 16.53 9.82
N TRP A 454 11.02 16.28 9.30
CA TRP A 454 10.02 17.31 8.94
C TRP A 454 9.09 17.71 10.10
N HIS A 455 9.12 16.94 11.20
CA HIS A 455 8.34 17.22 12.40
C HIS A 455 9.05 16.67 13.64
N PRO A 456 8.95 17.33 14.82
CA PRO A 456 9.59 16.86 16.06
C PRO A 456 9.13 15.45 16.51
N ASP A 457 7.91 15.04 16.17
CA ASP A 457 7.36 13.72 16.51
C ASP A 457 7.78 12.61 15.55
N VAL A 458 8.65 12.86 14.60
CA VAL A 458 9.17 11.83 13.70
C VAL A 458 10.33 11.11 14.37
N ARG A 459 10.20 9.80 14.56
CA ARG A 459 11.27 8.94 15.09
C ARG A 459 12.12 8.42 13.95
N ARG A 460 13.45 8.48 14.13
CA ARG A 460 14.39 7.83 13.24
C ARG A 460 14.85 6.52 13.84
N LEU A 461 14.83 5.45 13.04
CA LEU A 461 15.36 4.13 13.36
C LEU A 461 16.43 3.75 12.33
N ASP A 462 17.57 3.31 12.78
CA ASP A 462 18.55 2.62 11.93
C ASP A 462 18.16 1.14 11.89
N VAL A 463 18.12 0.55 10.71
CA VAL A 463 17.84 -0.87 10.52
C VAL A 463 19.17 -1.61 10.46
N MET A 464 19.41 -2.47 11.45
CA MET A 464 20.67 -3.16 11.63
C MET A 464 20.54 -4.64 11.36
N SER A 465 21.39 -5.17 10.51
CA SER A 465 21.55 -6.61 10.24
C SER A 465 22.69 -7.17 11.09
N ASP A 466 22.52 -8.39 11.60
CA ASP A 466 23.57 -9.08 12.36
C ASP A 466 24.80 -9.41 11.52
N THR A 467 24.64 -9.56 10.19
CA THR A 467 25.71 -9.94 9.28
C THR A 467 26.24 -8.79 8.43
N GLU A 468 25.37 -7.81 8.07
CA GLU A 468 25.73 -6.73 7.13
C GLU A 468 25.84 -5.35 7.80
N GLY A 469 25.54 -5.24 9.09
CA GLY A 469 25.56 -3.99 9.83
C GLY A 469 24.38 -3.07 9.47
N HIS A 470 24.62 -1.78 9.21
CA HIS A 470 23.57 -0.80 8.88
C HIS A 470 23.06 -1.00 7.44
N VAL A 471 21.78 -1.35 7.31
CA VAL A 471 21.18 -1.80 6.03
C VAL A 471 20.06 -0.90 5.49
N ALA A 472 19.43 -0.09 6.34
CA ALA A 472 18.39 0.86 5.92
C ALA A 472 18.14 1.93 6.98
N VAL A 473 17.45 3.00 6.61
CA VAL A 473 16.97 4.04 7.54
C VAL A 473 15.45 4.11 7.46
N LEU A 474 14.79 4.08 8.62
CA LEU A 474 13.34 4.14 8.75
C LEU A 474 12.93 5.38 9.55
N TYR A 475 12.09 6.22 8.97
CA TYR A 475 11.46 7.36 9.64
C TYR A 475 10.01 7.04 9.95
N CYS A 476 9.61 7.16 11.21
CA CYS A 476 8.29 6.80 11.71
C CYS A 476 7.52 8.07 12.09
N ASP A 477 6.57 8.46 11.26
CA ASP A 477 5.61 9.54 11.48
C ASP A 477 4.24 8.94 11.80
N LEU A 478 4.08 8.38 12.99
CA LEU A 478 2.98 7.50 13.33
C LEU A 478 1.82 8.18 14.07
N PHE A 479 2.06 9.33 14.70
CA PHE A 479 1.03 9.99 15.52
C PHE A 479 0.14 10.94 14.73
N TYR A 480 -1.12 11.05 15.15
CA TYR A 480 -2.08 12.00 14.62
C TYR A 480 -1.62 13.45 14.76
N ARG A 481 -1.81 14.21 13.69
CA ARG A 481 -1.80 15.68 13.69
C ARG A 481 -2.72 16.24 12.60
N PRO A 482 -3.32 17.46 12.78
CA PRO A 482 -4.36 17.98 11.87
C PRO A 482 -3.93 18.23 10.43
N ASP A 483 -2.63 18.48 10.21
CA ASP A 483 -2.04 18.86 8.92
C ASP A 483 -1.46 17.67 8.15
N LYS A 484 -1.69 16.45 8.64
CA LYS A 484 -1.21 15.20 8.02
C LYS A 484 -2.37 14.41 7.40
N SER A 485 -2.12 13.72 6.30
CA SER A 485 -3.07 12.75 5.76
C SER A 485 -3.38 11.66 6.79
N PRO A 486 -4.66 11.34 7.05
CA PRO A 486 -5.02 10.30 8.00
C PRO A 486 -4.82 8.88 7.46
N ASN A 487 -4.44 8.72 6.20
CA ASN A 487 -4.26 7.39 5.60
C ASN A 487 -2.88 6.84 5.93
N PRO A 488 -2.79 5.61 6.47
CA PRO A 488 -1.52 4.91 6.60
C PRO A 488 -0.84 4.76 5.24
N ALA A 489 0.47 4.90 5.21
CA ALA A 489 1.23 4.75 3.98
C ALA A 489 2.72 4.50 4.25
N HIS A 490 3.29 3.62 3.44
CA HIS A 490 4.72 3.41 3.28
C HIS A 490 5.23 4.24 2.10
N PHE A 491 6.33 4.97 2.30
CA PHE A 491 7.02 5.72 1.26
C PHE A 491 8.48 5.28 1.16
N THR A 492 8.91 4.81 0.00
CA THR A 492 10.33 4.65 -0.30
C THR A 492 10.89 5.99 -0.81
N VAL A 493 11.55 6.72 0.09
CA VAL A 493 12.14 8.04 -0.22
C VAL A 493 13.43 7.90 -1.04
N ARG A 494 14.16 6.81 -0.81
CA ARG A 494 15.35 6.42 -1.56
C ARG A 494 15.41 4.90 -1.69
N CYS A 495 15.58 4.40 -2.89
CA CYS A 495 15.81 2.98 -3.16
C CYS A 495 17.27 2.57 -2.92
N SER A 496 17.53 1.27 -2.81
CA SER A 496 18.89 0.72 -2.89
C SER A 496 19.43 0.80 -4.31
N ARG A 497 20.72 1.07 -4.42
CA ARG A 497 21.49 0.99 -5.66
C ARG A 497 22.98 0.86 -5.34
N GLU A 498 23.71 0.13 -6.18
CA GLU A 498 25.17 0.07 -6.10
C GLU A 498 25.78 1.19 -6.96
N ILE A 499 26.72 1.94 -6.39
CA ILE A 499 27.41 3.05 -7.06
C ILE A 499 28.90 2.68 -7.18
N SER A 500 29.40 2.69 -8.42
CA SER A 500 30.76 2.31 -8.72
C SER A 500 31.78 3.39 -8.35
N GLU A 501 33.06 3.00 -8.17
CA GLU A 501 34.18 3.93 -7.93
C GLU A 501 34.31 4.96 -9.06
N ALA A 502 34.10 4.53 -10.32
CA ALA A 502 34.15 5.42 -11.47
C ALA A 502 33.01 6.48 -11.44
N GLU A 503 31.80 6.09 -11.09
CA GLU A 503 30.68 7.01 -10.93
C GLU A 503 30.91 7.99 -9.78
N MET A 504 31.43 7.53 -8.65
CA MET A 504 31.77 8.42 -7.52
C MET A 504 32.83 9.45 -7.93
N ALA A 505 33.87 9.05 -8.65
CA ALA A 505 34.92 9.95 -9.14
C ALA A 505 34.35 11.00 -10.11
N GLU A 506 33.51 10.58 -11.05
CA GLU A 506 32.83 11.48 -12.01
C GLU A 506 31.98 12.52 -11.29
N VAL A 507 31.10 12.08 -10.38
CA VAL A 507 30.20 12.98 -9.63
C VAL A 507 31.00 13.92 -8.73
N TRP A 508 32.09 13.45 -8.15
CA TRP A 508 32.98 14.27 -7.31
C TRP A 508 33.66 15.39 -8.10
N GLN A 509 34.12 15.09 -9.31
CA GLN A 509 34.69 16.13 -10.19
C GLN A 509 33.63 17.16 -10.62
N GLN A 510 32.46 16.70 -11.04
CA GLN A 510 31.34 17.58 -11.39
C GLN A 510 30.90 18.47 -10.21
N SER A 511 30.89 17.93 -8.99
CA SER A 511 30.47 18.67 -7.79
C SER A 511 31.41 19.85 -7.45
N LYS A 512 32.67 19.78 -7.84
CA LYS A 512 33.64 20.87 -7.65
C LYS A 512 33.51 21.99 -8.68
N GLN A 513 32.89 21.72 -9.80
CA GLN A 513 32.78 22.66 -10.94
C GLN A 513 31.42 23.39 -10.96
N ASP A 514 30.37 22.82 -10.33
CA ASP A 514 29.02 23.38 -10.34
C ASP A 514 28.75 24.15 -9.04
N PRO A 515 28.59 25.48 -9.07
CA PRO A 515 28.35 26.31 -7.89
C PRO A 515 26.99 26.00 -7.22
N ASP A 516 26.03 25.37 -7.93
CA ASP A 516 24.74 24.99 -7.38
C ASP A 516 24.83 23.71 -6.53
N VAL A 517 25.96 22.99 -6.54
CA VAL A 517 26.16 21.76 -5.78
C VAL A 517 26.67 22.09 -4.38
N PRO A 518 26.02 21.59 -3.31
CA PRO A 518 26.50 21.75 -1.93
C PRO A 518 27.90 21.14 -1.76
N PRO A 519 28.72 21.68 -0.86
CA PRO A 519 30.00 21.06 -0.53
C PRO A 519 29.78 19.73 0.18
N PHE A 520 30.45 18.69 -0.29
CA PHE A 520 30.43 17.34 0.31
C PHE A 520 31.79 17.01 0.93
N ALA A 521 31.78 16.13 1.95
CA ALA A 521 32.99 15.74 2.66
C ALA A 521 33.85 14.73 1.87
N SER A 522 33.22 13.93 1.00
CA SER A 522 33.92 12.92 0.21
C SER A 522 33.15 12.55 -1.07
N PRO A 523 33.78 11.81 -2.03
CA PRO A 523 33.12 11.35 -3.24
C PRO A 523 31.85 10.53 -2.97
N GLU A 524 31.84 9.71 -1.93
CA GLU A 524 30.70 8.87 -1.56
C GLU A 524 29.49 9.72 -1.15
N TYR A 525 29.72 10.76 -0.34
CA TYR A 525 28.65 11.70 0.04
C TYR A 525 28.14 12.49 -1.16
N ALA A 526 29.02 12.89 -2.08
CA ALA A 526 28.63 13.59 -3.31
C ALA A 526 27.77 12.69 -4.23
N ALA A 527 28.12 11.41 -4.36
CA ALA A 527 27.41 10.45 -5.17
C ALA A 527 26.01 10.09 -4.59
N ASN A 528 25.83 10.23 -3.27
CA ASN A 528 24.57 9.94 -2.57
C ASN A 528 23.90 11.19 -1.96
N ASP A 529 24.15 12.38 -2.48
CA ASP A 529 23.52 13.65 -2.11
C ASP A 529 23.62 13.97 -0.59
N GLY A 530 24.62 13.41 0.13
CA GLY A 530 24.81 13.52 1.57
C GLY A 530 24.07 12.47 2.43
N MET A 531 23.23 11.65 1.82
CA MET A 531 22.43 10.62 2.50
C MET A 531 23.28 9.40 2.90
N THR A 532 22.70 8.54 3.73
CA THR A 532 23.38 7.37 4.31
C THR A 532 23.67 6.29 3.23
N PHE A 533 24.83 5.67 3.33
CA PHE A 533 25.30 4.58 2.46
C PHE A 533 26.11 3.54 3.25
N SER A 534 26.30 2.35 2.67
CA SER A 534 27.26 1.36 3.18
C SER A 534 28.40 1.17 2.19
N ARG A 535 29.63 0.99 2.70
CA ARG A 535 30.80 0.65 1.88
C ARG A 535 30.84 -0.84 1.63
N GLN A 536 31.16 -1.23 0.41
CA GLN A 536 31.30 -2.62 -0.01
C GLN A 536 32.78 -3.01 -0.14
N PRO A 537 33.14 -4.31 0.02
CA PRO A 537 34.52 -4.78 -0.11
C PRO A 537 35.17 -4.48 -1.48
N ASN A 538 34.37 -4.40 -2.55
CA ASN A 538 34.80 -4.11 -3.92
C ASN A 538 34.99 -2.60 -4.21
N LYS A 539 35.13 -1.76 -3.16
CA LYS A 539 35.25 -0.29 -3.22
C LYS A 539 34.02 0.44 -3.80
N THR A 540 32.93 -0.24 -4.05
CA THR A 540 31.67 0.40 -4.36
C THR A 540 30.98 0.88 -3.08
N ILE A 541 29.97 1.73 -3.22
CA ILE A 541 29.03 2.01 -2.14
C ILE A 541 27.64 1.54 -2.51
N LYS A 542 26.89 1.13 -1.52
CA LYS A 542 25.45 0.85 -1.65
C LYS A 542 24.67 1.95 -0.97
N GLN A 543 23.85 2.69 -1.73
CA GLN A 543 22.90 3.62 -1.12
C GLN A 543 21.87 2.82 -0.32
N LEU A 544 21.61 3.25 0.92
CA LEU A 544 20.70 2.54 1.79
C LEU A 544 19.25 2.94 1.50
N PRO A 545 18.32 1.98 1.47
CA PRO A 545 16.91 2.29 1.44
C PRO A 545 16.57 3.27 2.56
N THR A 546 15.88 4.36 2.20
CA THR A 546 15.34 5.33 3.16
C THR A 546 13.83 5.31 3.05
N ILE A 547 13.19 4.96 4.13
CA ILE A 547 11.76 4.66 4.19
C ILE A 547 11.10 5.61 5.17
N ALA A 548 9.91 6.11 4.84
CA ALA A 548 9.05 6.84 5.76
C ALA A 548 7.71 6.11 5.90
N LEU A 549 7.37 5.77 7.15
CA LEU A 549 6.06 5.25 7.53
C LEU A 549 5.21 6.37 8.09
N VAL A 550 4.03 6.53 7.56
CA VAL A 550 3.05 7.53 7.99
C VAL A 550 1.79 6.82 8.45
N CYS A 551 1.34 7.07 9.68
CA CYS A 551 0.08 6.57 10.24
C CYS A 551 -0.65 7.70 10.98
N ASP A 552 -1.84 7.40 11.50
CA ASP A 552 -2.69 8.35 12.21
C ASP A 552 -3.13 7.80 13.56
N PHE A 553 -2.14 7.33 14.35
CA PHE A 553 -2.41 6.72 15.64
C PHE A 553 -2.67 7.77 16.73
N PRO A 554 -3.43 7.42 17.80
CA PRO A 554 -3.69 8.34 18.88
C PRO A 554 -2.41 8.91 19.50
N GLN A 555 -2.45 10.18 19.90
CA GLN A 555 -1.39 10.74 20.73
C GLN A 555 -1.44 10.12 22.14
N PRO A 556 -0.30 9.95 22.82
CA PRO A 556 -0.26 9.61 24.23
C PRO A 556 -1.15 10.58 25.03
N SER A 557 -1.96 10.06 25.96
CA SER A 557 -2.96 10.85 26.67
C SER A 557 -2.80 10.72 28.18
N GLY A 558 -3.26 11.76 28.92
CA GLY A 558 -3.29 11.78 30.37
C GLY A 558 -2.70 13.05 30.98
N HIS A 559 -3.11 13.38 32.22
CA HIS A 559 -2.47 14.42 33.00
C HIS A 559 -1.08 13.92 33.43
N GLY A 560 -0.03 14.58 32.92
CA GLY A 560 1.36 14.22 33.19
C GLY A 560 2.01 13.25 32.19
N GLU A 561 1.40 13.01 31.01
CA GLU A 561 1.93 12.16 29.93
C GLU A 561 2.22 10.70 30.37
N GLN A 562 1.40 10.16 31.27
CA GLN A 562 1.63 8.83 31.87
C GLN A 562 1.02 7.68 31.09
N GLN A 563 0.11 7.94 30.17
CA GLN A 563 -0.55 6.88 29.39
C GLN A 563 0.03 6.83 27.97
N PRO A 564 0.62 5.69 27.56
CA PRO A 564 1.12 5.51 26.20
C PRO A 564 0.00 5.57 25.16
N ALA A 565 0.36 5.71 23.90
CA ALA A 565 -0.57 5.57 22.79
C ALA A 565 -1.03 4.11 22.70
N LEU A 566 -2.30 3.85 22.98
CA LEU A 566 -2.89 2.50 22.94
C LEU A 566 -3.57 2.29 21.58
N LEU A 567 -3.19 1.22 20.90
CA LEU A 567 -3.70 0.86 19.58
C LEU A 567 -4.89 -0.11 19.70
N SER A 568 -5.91 0.06 18.89
CA SER A 568 -6.89 -0.99 18.64
C SER A 568 -6.22 -2.15 17.89
N PHE A 569 -6.77 -3.35 17.98
CA PHE A 569 -6.21 -4.51 17.26
C PHE A 569 -6.13 -4.26 15.74
N PHE A 570 -7.12 -3.57 15.19
CA PHE A 570 -7.10 -3.11 13.80
C PHE A 570 -5.90 -2.20 13.48
N GLN A 571 -5.55 -1.25 14.35
CA GLN A 571 -4.37 -0.40 14.15
C GLN A 571 -3.06 -1.18 14.30
N VAL A 572 -3.04 -2.26 15.08
CA VAL A 572 -1.91 -3.20 15.13
C VAL A 572 -1.76 -3.92 13.78
N GLU A 573 -2.85 -4.46 13.22
CA GLU A 573 -2.85 -5.07 11.88
C GLU A 573 -2.37 -4.08 10.82
N THR A 574 -2.84 -2.83 10.86
CA THR A 574 -2.38 -1.75 9.96
C THR A 574 -0.87 -1.50 10.07
N LEU A 575 -0.33 -1.40 11.29
CA LEU A 575 1.10 -1.16 11.48
C LEU A 575 1.94 -2.36 10.98
N PHE A 576 1.48 -3.58 11.22
CA PHE A 576 2.13 -4.78 10.66
C PHE A 576 2.10 -4.78 9.13
N HIS A 577 0.98 -4.40 8.52
CA HIS A 577 0.83 -4.26 7.08
C HIS A 577 1.85 -3.28 6.49
N GLU A 578 1.90 -2.05 6.99
CA GLU A 578 2.86 -1.03 6.53
C GLU A 578 4.32 -1.45 6.76
N MET A 579 4.59 -2.15 7.87
CA MET A 579 5.90 -2.73 8.12
C MET A 579 6.24 -3.89 7.20
N GLY A 580 5.25 -4.56 6.61
CA GLY A 580 5.44 -5.55 5.54
C GLY A 580 6.03 -4.93 4.28
N HIS A 581 5.54 -3.77 3.86
CA HIS A 581 6.17 -3.00 2.78
C HIS A 581 7.58 -2.51 3.16
N ALA A 582 7.75 -2.04 4.39
CA ALA A 582 9.04 -1.57 4.87
C ALA A 582 10.08 -2.69 4.88
N ILE A 583 9.76 -3.87 5.42
CA ILE A 583 10.71 -4.99 5.45
C ILE A 583 11.02 -5.52 4.05
N HIS A 584 10.06 -5.49 3.11
CA HIS A 584 10.31 -5.79 1.71
C HIS A 584 11.33 -4.81 1.13
N SER A 585 11.16 -3.50 1.33
CA SER A 585 12.12 -2.47 0.91
C SER A 585 13.51 -2.65 1.56
N VAL A 586 13.57 -3.11 2.81
CA VAL A 586 14.82 -3.38 3.54
C VAL A 586 15.53 -4.63 3.02
N LEU A 587 14.81 -5.70 2.73
CA LEU A 587 15.39 -6.98 2.30
C LEU A 587 15.78 -6.96 0.81
N ALA A 588 14.99 -6.32 -0.05
CA ALA A 588 15.22 -6.21 -1.49
C ALA A 588 16.23 -5.09 -1.83
N ARG A 589 17.43 -5.20 -1.29
CA ARG A 589 18.55 -4.27 -1.58
C ARG A 589 19.31 -4.70 -2.81
N THR A 590 18.67 -4.61 -3.96
CA THR A 590 19.24 -4.94 -5.27
C THR A 590 20.35 -3.96 -5.66
N SER A 591 21.13 -4.30 -6.70
CA SER A 591 22.19 -3.46 -7.25
C SER A 591 21.64 -2.36 -8.16
N PHE A 592 20.39 -2.50 -8.60
CA PHE A 592 19.69 -1.58 -9.49
C PHE A 592 18.44 -1.00 -8.82
N GLN A 593 18.31 0.32 -8.90
CA GLN A 593 17.15 1.02 -8.28
C GLN A 593 15.83 0.65 -8.98
N THR A 594 15.87 0.33 -10.28
CA THR A 594 14.71 0.00 -11.10
C THR A 594 13.93 -1.21 -10.58
N VAL A 595 14.58 -2.12 -9.86
CA VAL A 595 14.00 -3.35 -9.32
C VAL A 595 14.13 -3.48 -7.81
N SER A 596 14.54 -2.39 -7.11
CA SER A 596 14.79 -2.40 -5.67
C SER A 596 13.51 -2.27 -4.85
N GLY A 597 13.47 -2.95 -3.73
CA GLY A 597 12.39 -2.84 -2.75
C GLY A 597 11.04 -3.25 -3.33
N THR A 598 10.06 -2.39 -3.14
CA THR A 598 8.69 -2.57 -3.65
C THR A 598 8.53 -2.29 -5.16
N ARG A 599 9.64 -2.10 -5.91
CA ARG A 599 9.64 -1.97 -7.37
C ARG A 599 9.60 -3.35 -8.07
N CYS A 600 8.74 -4.22 -7.59
CA CYS A 600 8.45 -5.55 -8.12
C CYS A 600 7.22 -5.53 -9.06
N ALA A 601 6.70 -6.70 -9.41
CA ALA A 601 5.41 -6.82 -10.10
C ALA A 601 4.29 -6.22 -9.25
N THR A 602 3.40 -5.46 -9.91
CA THR A 602 2.34 -4.72 -9.24
C THR A 602 1.37 -5.62 -8.48
N ASP A 603 1.09 -6.78 -9.05
CA ASP A 603 0.23 -7.82 -8.47
C ASP A 603 0.98 -8.80 -7.56
N LEU A 604 2.13 -8.40 -7.03
CA LEU A 604 2.90 -9.09 -5.98
C LEU A 604 3.23 -8.15 -4.80
N ALA A 605 3.04 -6.87 -4.99
CA ALA A 605 3.56 -5.85 -4.07
C ALA A 605 2.85 -5.83 -2.72
N GLU A 606 1.60 -6.29 -2.66
CA GLU A 606 0.83 -6.41 -1.42
C GLU A 606 1.01 -7.76 -0.71
N LEU A 607 1.71 -8.73 -1.32
CA LEU A 607 1.94 -10.02 -0.69
C LEU A 607 2.69 -9.89 0.66
N PRO A 608 3.81 -9.14 0.76
CA PRO A 608 4.54 -9.03 2.02
C PRO A 608 3.74 -8.31 3.10
N SER A 609 2.99 -7.26 2.76
CA SER A 609 2.15 -6.51 3.69
C SER A 609 0.97 -7.33 4.18
N THR A 610 0.27 -8.01 3.28
CA THR A 610 -0.83 -8.92 3.63
C THR A 610 -0.35 -10.12 4.46
N LEU A 611 0.85 -10.64 4.17
CA LEU A 611 1.45 -11.71 4.97
C LEU A 611 1.72 -11.27 6.41
N MET A 612 2.15 -10.01 6.63
CA MET A 612 2.36 -9.48 7.98
C MET A 612 1.09 -9.39 8.82
N GLU A 613 -0.09 -9.27 8.22
CA GLU A 613 -1.38 -9.34 8.94
C GLU A 613 -1.61 -10.72 9.58
N TYR A 614 -1.08 -11.80 8.98
CA TYR A 614 -1.13 -13.14 9.59
C TYR A 614 -0.24 -13.23 10.83
N PHE A 615 0.96 -12.62 10.79
CA PHE A 615 1.83 -12.53 11.95
C PHE A 615 1.19 -11.72 13.09
N ALA A 616 0.48 -10.63 12.79
CA ALA A 616 -0.23 -9.82 13.77
C ALA A 616 -1.33 -10.59 14.52
N ALA A 617 -1.85 -11.66 13.93
CA ALA A 617 -2.90 -12.52 14.52
C ALA A 617 -2.35 -13.84 15.11
N ASP A 618 -1.06 -14.12 14.97
CA ASP A 618 -0.47 -15.39 15.46
C ASP A 618 -0.17 -15.34 16.95
N ALA A 619 -0.49 -16.47 17.64
CA ALA A 619 -0.33 -16.57 19.08
C ALA A 619 1.12 -16.52 19.55
N SER A 620 2.04 -17.13 18.81
CA SER A 620 3.46 -17.17 19.15
C SER A 620 4.10 -15.79 18.98
N VAL A 621 3.73 -15.07 17.93
CA VAL A 621 4.18 -13.70 17.68
C VAL A 621 3.66 -12.76 18.75
N LEU A 622 2.36 -12.75 19.03
CA LEU A 622 1.75 -11.92 20.07
C LEU A 622 2.32 -12.22 21.46
N GLY A 623 2.64 -13.49 21.74
CA GLY A 623 3.26 -13.92 23.00
C GLY A 623 4.61 -13.27 23.28
N GLN A 624 5.35 -12.83 22.24
CA GLN A 624 6.65 -12.17 22.41
C GLN A 624 6.54 -10.75 22.99
N PHE A 625 5.43 -10.02 22.72
CA PHE A 625 5.40 -8.61 23.05
C PHE A 625 4.09 -8.12 23.69
N ALA A 626 2.93 -8.69 23.35
CA ALA A 626 1.64 -8.17 23.81
C ALA A 626 1.51 -8.25 25.33
N ARG A 627 1.61 -7.09 26.00
CA ARG A 627 1.62 -6.93 27.45
C ARG A 627 0.73 -5.76 27.86
N HIS A 628 -0.03 -5.95 28.94
CA HIS A 628 -0.84 -4.87 29.50
C HIS A 628 0.04 -3.72 29.96
N TYR A 629 -0.30 -2.50 29.56
CA TYR A 629 0.59 -1.33 29.73
C TYR A 629 0.83 -0.94 31.21
N GLU A 630 -0.09 -1.23 32.12
CA GLU A 630 0.03 -0.97 33.56
C GLU A 630 0.54 -2.17 34.33
N THR A 631 -0.05 -3.35 34.14
CA THR A 631 0.23 -4.54 34.96
C THR A 631 1.34 -5.43 34.41
N ASN A 632 1.71 -5.23 33.13
CA ASN A 632 2.64 -6.07 32.36
C ASN A 632 2.16 -7.52 32.17
N ASP A 633 0.88 -7.82 32.43
CA ASP A 633 0.32 -9.14 32.22
C ASP A 633 0.31 -9.51 30.73
N PRO A 634 0.55 -10.76 30.36
CA PRO A 634 0.48 -11.22 28.98
C PRO A 634 -0.95 -11.17 28.44
N LEU A 635 -1.09 -10.90 27.12
CA LEU A 635 -2.38 -10.92 26.45
C LEU A 635 -3.01 -12.33 26.47
N PRO A 636 -4.25 -12.49 26.97
CA PRO A 636 -4.98 -13.76 26.85
C PRO A 636 -5.35 -14.02 25.39
N TYR A 637 -4.69 -14.97 24.74
CA TYR A 637 -4.88 -15.23 23.30
C TYR A 637 -6.34 -15.51 22.90
N ARG A 638 -7.15 -16.07 23.81
CA ARG A 638 -8.60 -16.29 23.56
C ARG A 638 -9.32 -15.01 23.13
N MET A 639 -8.91 -13.83 23.61
CA MET A 639 -9.51 -12.55 23.25
C MET A 639 -9.20 -12.23 21.79
N VAL A 640 -7.96 -12.46 21.34
CA VAL A 640 -7.57 -12.24 19.94
C VAL A 640 -8.28 -13.25 19.05
N ALA A 641 -8.26 -14.53 19.39
CA ALA A 641 -8.93 -15.58 18.62
C ALA A 641 -10.44 -15.31 18.46
N GLN A 642 -11.09 -14.76 19.50
CA GLN A 642 -12.48 -14.35 19.42
C GLN A 642 -12.66 -13.15 18.47
N LYS A 643 -11.78 -12.15 18.56
CA LYS A 643 -11.82 -10.97 17.69
C LYS A 643 -11.62 -11.33 16.22
N VAL A 644 -10.62 -12.17 15.94
CA VAL A 644 -10.33 -12.68 14.59
C VAL A 644 -11.51 -13.49 14.04
N ARG A 645 -12.10 -14.40 14.82
CA ARG A 645 -13.31 -15.15 14.41
C ARG A 645 -14.48 -14.23 14.13
N GLN A 646 -14.67 -13.18 14.95
CA GLN A 646 -15.73 -12.18 14.71
C GLN A 646 -15.50 -11.37 13.42
N ALA A 647 -14.26 -10.96 13.17
CA ALA A 647 -13.90 -10.19 11.95
C ALA A 647 -14.11 -11.03 10.68
N ARG A 648 -13.75 -12.31 10.74
CA ARG A 648 -13.88 -13.25 9.62
C ARG A 648 -15.29 -13.77 9.35
N ARG A 649 -16.23 -13.53 10.25
CA ARG A 649 -17.62 -13.91 10.04
C ARG A 649 -18.16 -13.20 8.81
N PHE A 650 -18.72 -13.94 7.86
CA PHE A 650 -19.19 -13.45 6.56
C PHE A 650 -18.06 -12.98 5.61
N GLU A 651 -16.84 -13.51 5.77
CA GLU A 651 -15.69 -13.20 4.91
C GLU A 651 -15.92 -13.67 3.46
N ALA A 652 -16.62 -14.79 3.26
CA ALA A 652 -16.86 -15.33 1.93
C ALA A 652 -17.78 -14.43 1.10
N SER A 653 -18.82 -13.85 1.71
CA SER A 653 -19.70 -12.91 0.99
C SER A 653 -19.03 -11.56 0.74
N ASP A 654 -18.09 -11.14 1.59
CA ASP A 654 -17.29 -9.94 1.35
C ASP A 654 -16.26 -10.19 0.23
N THR A 655 -15.62 -11.36 0.20
CA THR A 655 -14.74 -11.80 -0.88
C THR A 655 -15.47 -11.89 -2.21
N GLU A 656 -16.70 -12.44 -2.25
CA GLU A 656 -17.51 -12.49 -3.47
C GLU A 656 -17.77 -11.10 -4.04
N ASN A 657 -18.06 -10.11 -3.18
CA ASN A 657 -18.22 -8.72 -3.63
C ASN A 657 -16.92 -8.17 -4.25
N GLN A 658 -15.76 -8.46 -3.65
CA GLN A 658 -14.47 -8.04 -4.20
C GLN A 658 -14.18 -8.72 -5.56
N ILE A 659 -14.55 -10.00 -5.73
CA ILE A 659 -14.43 -10.70 -7.00
C ILE A 659 -15.29 -10.02 -8.07
N ILE A 660 -16.53 -9.66 -7.75
CA ILE A 660 -17.43 -8.94 -8.66
C ILE A 660 -16.84 -7.58 -9.07
N LEU A 661 -16.22 -6.84 -8.13
CA LEU A 661 -15.55 -5.58 -8.44
C LEU A 661 -14.31 -5.75 -9.33
N ALA A 662 -13.54 -6.82 -9.11
CA ALA A 662 -12.40 -7.14 -9.97
C ALA A 662 -12.85 -7.57 -11.38
N MET A 663 -13.92 -8.34 -11.48
CA MET A 663 -14.54 -8.69 -12.78
C MET A 663 -15.13 -7.46 -13.48
N LEU A 664 -15.71 -6.53 -12.72
CA LEU A 664 -16.20 -5.24 -13.26
C LEU A 664 -15.04 -4.44 -13.87
N ASP A 665 -13.93 -4.32 -13.14
CA ASP A 665 -12.74 -3.63 -13.63
C ASP A 665 -12.26 -4.24 -14.97
N GLN A 666 -12.14 -5.57 -15.06
CA GLN A 666 -11.78 -6.24 -16.32
C GLN A 666 -12.79 -5.99 -17.42
N ALA A 667 -14.10 -6.09 -17.13
CA ALA A 667 -15.15 -5.90 -18.14
C ALA A 667 -15.20 -4.47 -18.69
N LEU A 668 -14.98 -3.45 -17.82
CA LEU A 668 -14.94 -2.04 -18.23
C LEU A 668 -13.68 -1.68 -19.04
N HIS A 669 -12.62 -2.47 -18.94
CA HIS A 669 -11.37 -2.29 -19.69
C HIS A 669 -11.20 -3.31 -20.84
N SER A 670 -12.26 -4.04 -21.17
CA SER A 670 -12.32 -4.97 -22.30
C SER A 670 -12.61 -4.24 -23.63
N PRO A 671 -12.56 -4.92 -24.79
CA PRO A 671 -12.94 -4.34 -26.09
C PRO A 671 -14.38 -3.77 -26.13
N ARG A 672 -15.24 -4.20 -25.20
CA ARG A 672 -16.61 -3.70 -25.06
C ARG A 672 -16.69 -2.20 -24.78
N ALA A 673 -15.68 -1.61 -24.14
CA ALA A 673 -15.65 -0.16 -23.88
C ALA A 673 -15.64 0.73 -25.13
N ALA A 674 -15.26 0.18 -26.29
CA ALA A 674 -15.29 0.87 -27.57
C ALA A 674 -16.64 0.77 -28.31
N GLN A 675 -17.60 -0.04 -27.81
CA GLN A 675 -18.87 -0.26 -28.47
C GLN A 675 -19.84 0.91 -28.22
N PRO A 676 -20.72 1.24 -29.19
CA PRO A 676 -21.66 2.35 -29.04
C PRO A 676 -22.69 2.15 -27.92
N ASP A 677 -23.05 0.90 -27.63
CA ASP A 677 -24.02 0.48 -26.62
C ASP A 677 -23.38 0.18 -25.26
N PHE A 678 -22.18 0.70 -25.01
CA PHE A 678 -21.47 0.52 -23.74
C PHE A 678 -22.25 1.15 -22.59
N ASP A 679 -22.74 0.31 -21.67
CA ASP A 679 -23.47 0.66 -20.46
C ASP A 679 -22.81 0.00 -19.25
N SER A 680 -22.12 0.82 -18.44
CA SER A 680 -21.40 0.38 -17.23
C SER A 680 -22.34 -0.16 -16.15
N THR A 681 -23.59 0.32 -16.11
CA THR A 681 -24.61 -0.10 -15.14
C THR A 681 -25.09 -1.51 -15.42
N GLU A 682 -25.45 -1.80 -16.69
CA GLU A 682 -25.90 -3.13 -17.09
C GLU A 682 -24.79 -4.18 -16.95
N ILE A 683 -23.54 -3.81 -17.24
CA ILE A 683 -22.37 -4.67 -16.99
C ILE A 683 -22.27 -5.02 -15.51
N PHE A 684 -22.36 -4.05 -14.61
CA PHE A 684 -22.27 -4.28 -13.17
C PHE A 684 -23.41 -5.17 -12.66
N HIS A 685 -24.66 -4.85 -13.01
CA HIS A 685 -25.81 -5.65 -12.60
C HIS A 685 -25.77 -7.07 -13.21
N GLY A 686 -25.26 -7.22 -14.42
CA GLY A 686 -25.05 -8.53 -15.06
C GLY A 686 -24.07 -9.40 -14.28
N LEU A 687 -22.95 -8.82 -13.83
CA LEU A 687 -21.96 -9.52 -12.99
C LEU A 687 -22.55 -9.93 -11.65
N GLN A 688 -23.30 -9.04 -10.98
CA GLN A 688 -23.99 -9.37 -9.73
C GLN A 688 -25.00 -10.53 -9.89
N ARG A 689 -25.76 -10.56 -10.99
CA ARG A 689 -26.71 -11.67 -11.28
C ARG A 689 -26.00 -12.99 -11.54
N THR A 690 -24.83 -12.95 -12.18
CA THR A 690 -24.11 -14.16 -12.60
C THR A 690 -23.29 -14.76 -11.45
N TYR A 691 -22.56 -13.92 -10.72
CA TYR A 691 -21.57 -14.35 -9.74
C TYR A 691 -22.00 -14.13 -8.28
N GLY A 692 -22.99 -13.28 -8.01
CA GLY A 692 -23.44 -12.96 -6.66
C GLY A 692 -24.32 -14.06 -6.04
N SER A 693 -24.07 -14.38 -4.78
CA SER A 693 -24.96 -15.19 -3.90
C SER A 693 -25.97 -14.30 -3.18
N ALA A 694 -25.63 -13.03 -2.96
CA ALA A 694 -26.55 -12.02 -2.45
C ALA A 694 -27.49 -11.52 -3.56
N PRO A 695 -28.68 -10.98 -3.20
CA PRO A 695 -29.54 -10.32 -4.18
C PRO A 695 -28.79 -9.17 -4.88
N PRO A 696 -28.92 -9.07 -6.22
CA PRO A 696 -28.29 -7.98 -6.96
C PRO A 696 -28.86 -6.62 -6.57
N ASP A 697 -28.12 -5.56 -6.83
CA ASP A 697 -28.59 -4.20 -6.64
C ASP A 697 -29.90 -3.95 -7.41
N PRO A 698 -30.86 -3.20 -6.83
CA PRO A 698 -32.13 -2.94 -7.47
C PRO A 698 -31.98 -2.11 -8.76
N PRO A 699 -32.92 -2.26 -9.73
CA PRO A 699 -32.96 -1.42 -10.92
C PRO A 699 -32.94 0.07 -10.59
N GLY A 700 -32.21 0.86 -11.37
CA GLY A 700 -32.04 2.31 -11.17
C GLY A 700 -30.85 2.71 -10.31
N THR A 701 -30.22 1.78 -9.58
CA THR A 701 -28.96 2.02 -8.88
C THR A 701 -27.80 2.07 -9.87
N ARG A 702 -26.72 2.84 -9.51
CA ARG A 702 -25.56 3.08 -10.37
C ARG A 702 -24.28 3.16 -9.51
N TRP A 703 -24.03 2.13 -8.70
CA TRP A 703 -22.94 2.16 -7.72
C TRP A 703 -21.55 2.27 -8.35
N GLN A 704 -21.35 1.76 -9.57
CA GLN A 704 -20.05 1.83 -10.25
C GLN A 704 -19.56 3.28 -10.44
N GLY A 705 -20.45 4.26 -10.46
CA GLY A 705 -20.09 5.68 -10.48
C GLY A 705 -19.40 6.19 -9.21
N PHE A 706 -19.34 5.38 -8.14
CA PHE A 706 -18.56 5.61 -6.92
C PHE A 706 -17.24 4.84 -6.90
N PHE A 707 -16.94 4.05 -7.91
CA PHE A 707 -15.75 3.23 -7.94
C PHE A 707 -14.53 4.03 -8.41
N GLY A 708 -14.10 5.01 -7.60
CA GLY A 708 -12.99 5.91 -7.87
C GLY A 708 -11.65 5.22 -8.15
N HIS A 709 -11.53 3.94 -7.74
CA HIS A 709 -10.37 3.09 -8.03
C HIS A 709 -10.08 2.97 -9.54
N LEU A 710 -11.13 2.92 -10.36
CA LEU A 710 -11.04 2.84 -11.81
C LEU A 710 -10.28 4.03 -12.44
N SER A 711 -10.19 5.18 -11.76
CA SER A 711 -9.44 6.34 -12.28
C SER A 711 -7.94 6.10 -12.35
N GLY A 712 -7.35 5.48 -11.32
CA GLY A 712 -5.89 5.33 -11.18
C GLY A 712 -5.34 3.93 -11.50
N TYR A 713 -6.18 2.89 -11.41
CA TYR A 713 -5.78 1.48 -11.36
C TYR A 713 -6.58 0.60 -12.32
N GLY A 714 -6.83 1.09 -13.52
CA GLY A 714 -7.63 0.33 -14.49
C GLY A 714 -7.04 -1.02 -14.84
N SER A 715 -7.88 -2.05 -14.83
CA SER A 715 -7.57 -3.46 -15.08
C SER A 715 -6.65 -4.15 -14.05
N THR A 716 -6.39 -3.52 -12.91
CA THR A 716 -5.44 -4.04 -11.89
C THR A 716 -6.08 -4.33 -10.52
N TYR A 717 -7.39 -4.15 -10.36
CA TYR A 717 -8.07 -4.35 -9.07
C TYR A 717 -7.98 -5.79 -8.55
N TYR A 718 -7.86 -6.78 -9.43
CA TYR A 718 -7.70 -8.19 -9.06
C TYR A 718 -6.46 -8.44 -8.18
N SER A 719 -5.43 -7.60 -8.26
CA SER A 719 -4.15 -7.73 -7.53
C SER A 719 -4.37 -7.89 -6.02
N TYR A 720 -5.35 -7.19 -5.44
CA TYR A 720 -5.67 -7.31 -4.02
C TYR A 720 -6.17 -8.70 -3.62
N LEU A 721 -6.96 -9.33 -4.49
CA LEU A 721 -7.40 -10.70 -4.27
C LEU A 721 -6.27 -11.69 -4.51
N PHE A 722 -5.47 -11.45 -5.54
CA PHE A 722 -4.35 -12.28 -5.92
C PHE A 722 -3.30 -12.32 -4.82
N ASP A 723 -2.86 -11.17 -4.33
CA ASP A 723 -1.91 -11.06 -3.21
C ASP A 723 -2.44 -11.67 -1.92
N ARG A 724 -3.74 -11.55 -1.64
CA ARG A 724 -4.37 -12.19 -0.49
C ARG A 724 -4.31 -13.71 -0.56
N VAL A 725 -4.61 -14.29 -1.72
CA VAL A 725 -4.52 -15.73 -1.94
C VAL A 725 -3.08 -16.23 -1.82
N LEU A 726 -2.14 -15.51 -2.42
CA LEU A 726 -0.71 -15.82 -2.32
C LEU A 726 -0.19 -15.73 -0.88
N ALA A 727 -0.50 -14.64 -0.18
CA ALA A 727 -0.08 -14.46 1.22
C ALA A 727 -0.64 -15.57 2.13
N GLN A 728 -1.90 -15.95 1.94
CA GLN A 728 -2.48 -17.07 2.65
C GLN A 728 -1.72 -18.37 2.36
N ARG A 729 -1.43 -18.65 1.11
CA ARG A 729 -0.72 -19.87 0.71
C ARG A 729 0.70 -19.92 1.27
N VAL A 730 1.43 -18.80 1.21
CA VAL A 730 2.75 -18.68 1.84
C VAL A 730 2.66 -18.90 3.35
N TRP A 731 1.67 -18.30 4.02
CA TRP A 731 1.44 -18.50 5.43
C TRP A 731 1.22 -19.99 5.77
N GLU A 732 0.35 -20.68 5.03
CA GLU A 732 0.01 -22.09 5.28
C GLU A 732 1.21 -23.02 5.04
N VAL A 733 1.97 -22.80 3.96
CA VAL A 733 3.06 -23.70 3.55
C VAL A 733 4.35 -23.45 4.34
N VAL A 734 4.67 -22.16 4.61
CA VAL A 734 5.97 -21.78 5.19
C VAL A 734 5.86 -21.58 6.71
N PHE A 735 4.82 -20.91 7.20
CA PHE A 735 4.78 -20.44 8.59
C PHE A 735 3.80 -21.21 9.52
N LYS A 736 2.83 -21.94 8.95
CA LYS A 736 1.84 -22.70 9.75
C LYS A 736 2.14 -24.22 9.80
N SER A 737 3.13 -24.71 9.06
CA SER A 737 3.39 -26.16 8.92
C SER A 737 3.85 -26.80 10.26
N GLY A 738 2.95 -27.50 10.93
CA GLY A 738 3.20 -28.57 11.90
C GLY A 738 3.35 -28.17 13.36
N ASP A 739 4.13 -27.16 13.74
CA ASP A 739 4.51 -26.89 15.13
C ASP A 739 4.10 -25.50 15.63
N ARG A 740 3.75 -25.42 16.92
CA ARG A 740 3.63 -24.14 17.63
C ARG A 740 4.97 -23.40 17.57
N GLY A 741 4.94 -22.15 17.05
CA GLY A 741 6.13 -21.33 16.92
C GLY A 741 6.81 -21.40 15.55
N ALA A 742 6.26 -22.12 14.57
CA ALA A 742 6.78 -22.13 13.19
C ALA A 742 6.87 -20.69 12.58
N ALA A 743 5.97 -19.79 12.98
CA ALA A 743 5.98 -18.38 12.59
C ALA A 743 7.21 -17.59 13.07
N LEU A 744 7.99 -18.10 14.02
CA LEU A 744 9.19 -17.47 14.58
C LEU A 744 10.50 -18.14 14.16
N ARG A 745 10.44 -19.21 13.35
CA ARG A 745 11.63 -19.93 12.95
C ARG A 745 12.45 -19.17 11.93
N ARG A 746 13.73 -19.05 12.20
CA ARG A 746 14.71 -18.42 11.31
C ARG A 746 14.71 -19.04 9.92
N GLU A 747 14.65 -20.37 9.81
CA GLU A 747 14.67 -21.08 8.54
C GLU A 747 13.51 -20.69 7.63
N ASN A 748 12.31 -20.47 8.21
CA ASN A 748 11.13 -20.04 7.46
C ASN A 748 11.27 -18.59 6.98
N GLY A 749 11.81 -17.70 7.81
CA GLY A 749 12.13 -16.33 7.42
C GLY A 749 13.19 -16.28 6.33
N GLU A 750 14.29 -17.02 6.48
CA GLU A 750 15.34 -17.08 5.47
C GLU A 750 14.83 -17.70 4.15
N ARG A 751 13.98 -18.75 4.21
CA ARG A 751 13.35 -19.31 3.00
C ARG A 751 12.55 -18.23 2.27
N LEU A 752 11.71 -17.48 2.94
CA LEU A 752 10.93 -16.39 2.33
C LEU A 752 11.85 -15.30 1.77
N LYS A 753 12.87 -14.89 2.53
CA LYS A 753 13.82 -13.87 2.14
C LYS A 753 14.61 -14.30 0.90
N GLU A 754 15.23 -15.48 0.93
CA GLU A 754 16.15 -15.93 -0.12
C GLU A 754 15.42 -16.28 -1.43
N SER A 755 14.22 -16.90 -1.34
CA SER A 755 13.46 -17.29 -2.53
C SER A 755 12.66 -16.13 -3.13
N LEU A 756 12.18 -15.15 -2.32
CA LEU A 756 11.26 -14.12 -2.80
C LEU A 756 11.74 -12.69 -2.48
N LEU A 757 11.84 -12.31 -1.18
CA LEU A 757 11.88 -10.90 -0.81
C LEU A 757 13.15 -10.19 -1.27
N LYS A 758 14.33 -10.83 -1.22
CA LYS A 758 15.62 -10.20 -1.57
C LYS A 758 15.70 -9.76 -3.03
N TRP A 759 14.90 -10.37 -3.88
CA TRP A 759 14.93 -10.09 -5.31
C TRP A 759 14.19 -8.81 -5.71
N GLY A 760 13.23 -8.32 -4.89
CA GLY A 760 12.36 -7.22 -5.32
C GLY A 760 11.75 -7.52 -6.69
N GLY A 761 12.07 -6.70 -7.70
CA GLY A 761 11.71 -6.96 -9.10
C GLY A 761 12.84 -7.56 -9.96
N GLY A 762 13.99 -7.95 -9.36
CA GLY A 762 15.19 -8.38 -10.07
C GLY A 762 15.18 -9.82 -10.58
N ARG A 763 14.12 -10.58 -10.33
CA ARG A 763 13.92 -11.96 -10.78
C ARG A 763 12.46 -12.20 -11.15
N ASP A 764 12.19 -13.16 -12.04
CA ASP A 764 10.81 -13.54 -12.41
C ASP A 764 10.03 -13.97 -11.16
N PRO A 765 8.91 -13.29 -10.83
CA PRO A 765 8.15 -13.52 -9.60
C PRO A 765 7.50 -14.91 -9.56
N TRP A 766 7.16 -15.51 -10.71
CA TRP A 766 6.62 -16.88 -10.77
C TRP A 766 7.66 -17.91 -10.33
N LYS A 767 8.90 -17.75 -10.75
CA LYS A 767 10.01 -18.61 -10.29
C LYS A 767 10.26 -18.44 -8.79
N CYS A 768 10.19 -17.21 -8.29
CA CYS A 768 10.30 -16.93 -6.86
C CYS A 768 9.18 -17.62 -6.05
N LEU A 769 7.93 -17.57 -6.52
CA LEU A 769 6.80 -18.25 -5.90
C LEU A 769 6.91 -19.77 -5.97
N ALA A 770 7.33 -20.33 -7.10
CA ALA A 770 7.57 -21.76 -7.24
C ALA A 770 8.57 -22.26 -6.19
N GLU A 771 9.69 -21.53 -6.02
CA GLU A 771 10.74 -21.86 -5.06
C GLU A 771 10.25 -21.74 -3.60
N VAL A 772 9.60 -20.62 -3.23
CA VAL A 772 9.15 -20.41 -1.85
C VAL A 772 8.04 -21.38 -1.45
N LEU A 773 7.17 -21.78 -2.38
CA LEU A 773 6.07 -22.71 -2.12
C LEU A 773 6.46 -24.18 -2.35
N GLY A 774 7.57 -24.45 -3.06
CA GLY A 774 7.96 -25.79 -3.47
C GLY A 774 7.00 -26.41 -4.49
N ASP A 775 6.44 -25.57 -5.39
CA ASP A 775 5.45 -25.99 -6.40
C ASP A 775 5.89 -25.55 -7.80
N GLU A 776 6.56 -26.46 -8.52
CA GLU A 776 7.10 -26.20 -9.87
C GLU A 776 6.03 -25.85 -10.92
N ARG A 777 4.76 -26.16 -10.68
CA ARG A 777 3.65 -25.80 -11.60
C ARG A 777 3.47 -24.29 -11.75
N LEU A 778 4.01 -23.51 -10.83
CA LEU A 778 3.97 -22.05 -10.87
C LEU A 778 5.05 -21.43 -11.75
N ALA A 779 6.17 -22.16 -11.98
CA ALA A 779 7.40 -21.57 -12.55
C ALA A 779 7.22 -20.97 -13.94
N GLU A 780 6.35 -21.56 -14.77
CA GLU A 780 6.05 -21.06 -16.13
C GLU A 780 5.08 -19.87 -16.14
N GLY A 781 4.33 -19.64 -15.06
CA GLY A 781 3.34 -18.57 -15.00
C GLY A 781 2.14 -18.78 -15.94
N GLY A 782 1.56 -17.66 -16.42
CA GLY A 782 0.48 -17.67 -17.40
C GLY A 782 -0.88 -18.10 -16.85
N GLU A 783 -1.80 -18.45 -17.76
CA GLU A 783 -3.21 -18.74 -17.44
C GLU A 783 -3.39 -19.92 -16.48
N GLU A 784 -2.58 -20.98 -16.64
CA GLU A 784 -2.68 -22.18 -15.80
C GLU A 784 -2.20 -21.90 -14.37
N ALA A 785 -1.12 -21.16 -14.19
CA ALA A 785 -0.65 -20.74 -12.87
C ALA A 785 -1.65 -19.79 -12.19
N MET A 786 -2.24 -18.88 -12.94
CA MET A 786 -3.29 -17.98 -12.45
C MET A 786 -4.55 -18.76 -12.01
N ALA A 787 -4.98 -19.73 -12.79
CA ALA A 787 -6.11 -20.62 -12.44
C ALA A 787 -5.80 -21.46 -11.19
N LEU A 788 -4.57 -21.99 -11.10
CA LEU A 788 -4.12 -22.75 -9.94
C LEU A 788 -4.16 -21.89 -8.66
N VAL A 789 -3.65 -20.67 -8.70
CA VAL A 789 -3.71 -19.74 -7.57
C VAL A 789 -5.16 -19.44 -7.18
N GLY A 790 -6.04 -19.17 -8.14
CA GLY A 790 -7.46 -18.94 -7.88
C GLY A 790 -8.16 -20.14 -7.19
N SER A 791 -7.75 -21.36 -7.53
CA SER A 791 -8.32 -22.59 -6.96
C SER A 791 -7.98 -22.79 -5.47
N TRP A 792 -6.94 -22.14 -4.93
CA TRP A 792 -6.59 -22.24 -3.51
C TRP A 792 -7.63 -21.54 -2.61
N GLY A 793 -8.33 -20.53 -3.15
CA GLY A 793 -9.29 -19.73 -2.39
C GLY A 793 -8.61 -18.70 -1.47
N SER A 794 -9.40 -17.75 -0.98
CA SER A 794 -8.93 -16.66 -0.10
C SER A 794 -9.53 -16.72 1.30
N THR A 795 -10.40 -17.69 1.59
CA THR A 795 -11.01 -17.85 2.91
C THR A 795 -10.14 -18.76 3.76
N ARG A 796 -9.60 -18.20 4.83
CA ARG A 796 -8.74 -18.92 5.79
C ARG A 796 -9.46 -20.16 6.33
N GLN A 797 -8.86 -21.33 6.16
CA GLN A 797 -9.35 -22.53 6.82
C GLN A 797 -9.10 -22.41 8.34
N ASN A 798 -10.12 -22.73 9.16
CA ASN A 798 -10.09 -22.65 10.64
C ASN A 798 -9.02 -23.54 11.27
#